data_910929f26e2e4471c5010a85ad59adb2
#
_entry.id   910929f26e2e4471c5010a85ad59adb2
#
_cell.length_a   1.000
_cell.length_b   1.000
_cell.length_c   1.000
_cell.angle_alpha   90.00
_cell.angle_beta   90.00
_cell.angle_gamma   90.00
#
_symmetry.space_group_name_H-M   'P 1'
#
loop_
_entity.id
_entity.type
_entity.pdbx_description
1 polymer ?
#
loop_
_entity_poly.entity_id
_entity_poly.type
_entity_poly.pdbx_seq_one_letter_code
_entity_poly.pdbx_strand_id
1 'polypeptide(L)'
;MKNTQLRLPICRAMIVVMFFAAASLSWAQGQSKIIVVKATKHAFAPPLSQLVPIPSPSGQMTPETDDDRLLIHKPRAGKPAPDSVLQGSAQATLNSALPALSTNAGLNILGVGYGFPGWSNQAVVPDANLAVGPTQVVQFVDRSFAVFNKSTGAVALGPITGATLWQAIGAPCYVSGSTYSDEIVQFDKLANRWVMMMPVWTSPNQLCVAVSTTDDATNAGWNLYVFLVPRGMMADYPKLGVWPDGYYVTYDQGQNLEFVGAAACVLERNSMLTGAAATMQCFTKTPTSYGVLLPGDLDGTTPPPAGSPDYFLNFDYGNLQSLDLWQFHVDWTTPSNSTFTGPTNIPVAAFTEACGETAAELNYTTGACIPQKGTGTQLDSYGDRLMYRLAYRNFGGYQSLVANHTVTIGTSNSQTGIRWYELRNTGTGFGLYQQGTYAPDSNYRWMGSIAMDQAGDIAIGYSISSATMSPSIAYTGRIASDPLGTMESEIDVLASADVTTASRTYTYRWGDYSGMAVDPTDDCTFWYTTQYQAPATAWWSTRIASFNFPSCTQTSTLTVNEVGQGTVTSTDGQIDCVSGAGTCSAPYTIGSAVAMNATPAAGWLFSGWSGACTGANPCQVVMNNSLSATANFTSTNFTLTVSEAGQGTITSTDGQINCTNGSGNCSAVYASGTPVSLNATAASGWTFSGWSGPCSGANPCQLVMNTNLNPTANFQASASWAIVHKAGRGGVTSLTIPTTGSGHLIAVALIFSGTTSVASVSDNASGGSNTYVSAGARNASGGWSTEIWYAKNSKPGATVVTPTFAGSAPLIMIAVWEVSGLAASPLDGAKVTGGNLTSNNTPGAPVNTSQIGDFIVSIMLANTSNLSSISTGNEFTSDFSLYGNGWAHITSTASTAGTHQASWFTSSPSGIYVSSTAAFHQ
;
A
#
# COMPACT_ATOMS: atom_id res chain seq x y z
N MET A 1 -8.58 47.42 72.29
CA MET A 1 -8.92 46.94 73.62
C MET A 1 -9.32 45.51 73.59
N LYS A 2 -8.61 44.68 74.37
CA LYS A 2 -8.92 43.31 74.80
C LYS A 2 -9.09 42.27 73.74
N ASN A 3 -8.04 41.44 73.40
CA ASN A 3 -7.57 40.25 74.10
C ASN A 3 -8.66 39.25 74.53
N THR A 4 -8.69 38.11 73.90
CA THR A 4 -8.53 36.85 74.67
C THR A 4 -8.19 35.70 73.69
N GLN A 5 -7.05 35.07 73.99
CA GLN A 5 -6.60 33.75 73.45
C GLN A 5 -7.43 32.63 74.10
N LEU A 6 -7.67 31.52 73.40
CA LEU A 6 -7.61 30.20 74.06
C LEU A 6 -7.27 29.08 73.06
N ARG A 7 -6.46 28.25 73.53
CA ARG A 7 -5.62 27.13 73.14
C ARG A 7 -6.33 25.99 72.40
N LEU A 8 -5.52 25.36 71.48
CA LEU A 8 -5.66 24.03 70.89
C LEU A 8 -5.94 22.87 71.86
N PRO A 9 -6.52 21.78 71.34
CA PRO A 9 -5.65 20.59 71.22
C PRO A 9 -5.65 19.90 69.86
N ILE A 10 -4.49 19.30 69.67
CA ILE A 10 -4.07 18.46 68.55
C ILE A 10 -4.94 17.21 68.42
N CYS A 11 -5.51 17.00 67.25
CA CYS A 11 -5.97 15.67 66.84
C CYS A 11 -5.46 15.38 65.46
N ARG A 12 -4.68 14.30 65.29
CA ARG A 12 -4.16 13.77 64.04
C ARG A 12 -5.34 13.42 63.13
N ALA A 13 -5.41 14.02 61.97
CA ALA A 13 -6.26 13.57 60.91
C ALA A 13 -5.38 13.24 59.71
N MET A 14 -5.47 12.00 59.28
CA MET A 14 -4.90 11.45 58.03
C MET A 14 -5.32 12.32 56.85
N ILE A 15 -4.35 12.83 56.12
CA ILE A 15 -4.57 13.40 54.78
C ILE A 15 -4.73 12.25 53.82
N VAL A 16 -5.97 11.92 53.46
CA VAL A 16 -6.31 11.13 52.29
C VAL A 16 -6.19 12.08 51.10
N VAL A 17 -5.09 11.95 50.36
CA VAL A 17 -4.93 12.58 49.03
C VAL A 17 -5.85 11.85 48.09
N MET A 18 -7.04 12.37 47.82
CA MET A 18 -7.86 11.98 46.67
C MET A 18 -7.21 12.54 45.41
N PHE A 19 -6.52 11.71 44.67
CA PHE A 19 -6.26 11.96 43.28
C PHE A 19 -7.61 11.94 42.53
N PHE A 20 -8.13 13.11 42.22
CA PHE A 20 -9.09 13.25 41.14
C PHE A 20 -8.36 12.93 39.84
N ALA A 21 -8.42 11.69 39.42
CA ALA A 21 -8.22 11.34 38.02
C ALA A 21 -9.37 12.01 37.26
N ALA A 22 -9.11 13.16 36.65
CA ALA A 22 -9.93 13.67 35.58
C ALA A 22 -9.88 12.61 34.46
N ALA A 23 -10.79 11.65 34.54
CA ALA A 23 -11.11 10.85 33.37
C ALA A 23 -11.70 11.83 32.35
N SER A 24 -10.87 12.25 31.39
CA SER A 24 -11.35 12.80 30.15
C SER A 24 -12.24 11.71 29.56
N LEU A 25 -13.55 11.85 29.69
CA LEU A 25 -14.51 11.15 28.85
C LEU A 25 -14.23 11.63 27.43
N SER A 26 -13.28 10.99 26.75
CA SER A 26 -13.31 10.95 25.32
C SER A 26 -14.65 10.29 24.96
N TRP A 27 -15.55 11.08 24.47
CA TRP A 27 -16.72 10.57 23.77
C TRP A 27 -16.15 9.73 22.63
N ALA A 28 -16.06 8.43 22.82
CA ALA A 28 -15.93 7.51 21.72
C ALA A 28 -17.17 7.75 20.88
N GLN A 29 -17.06 8.58 19.85
CA GLN A 29 -18.05 8.63 18.78
C GLN A 29 -18.10 7.19 18.24
N GLY A 30 -19.20 6.49 18.54
CA GLY A 30 -19.41 5.15 18.05
C GLY A 30 -19.17 5.15 16.54
N GLN A 31 -18.17 4.38 16.09
CA GLN A 31 -17.92 4.23 14.64
C GLN A 31 -19.25 3.92 13.97
N SER A 32 -19.65 4.71 12.99
CA SER A 32 -20.84 4.43 12.23
C SER A 32 -20.68 3.03 11.61
N LYS A 33 -21.66 2.17 11.85
CA LYS A 33 -21.61 0.80 11.36
C LYS A 33 -21.53 0.82 9.83
N ILE A 34 -20.57 0.09 9.26
CA ILE A 34 -20.45 -0.07 7.82
C ILE A 34 -21.73 -0.67 7.23
N ILE A 35 -22.16 -0.14 6.11
CA ILE A 35 -23.30 -0.63 5.34
C ILE A 35 -22.75 -1.20 4.03
N VAL A 36 -22.97 -2.47 3.79
CA VAL A 36 -22.57 -3.15 2.55
C VAL A 36 -23.78 -3.31 1.65
N VAL A 37 -23.69 -2.79 0.44
CA VAL A 37 -24.72 -2.82 -0.58
C VAL A 37 -24.20 -3.60 -1.78
N LYS A 38 -24.92 -4.62 -2.20
CA LYS A 38 -24.62 -5.30 -3.47
C LYS A 38 -25.30 -4.56 -4.62
N ALA A 39 -24.66 -4.53 -5.79
CA ALA A 39 -25.31 -4.06 -6.99
C ALA A 39 -26.63 -4.84 -7.20
N THR A 40 -27.71 -4.11 -7.30
CA THR A 40 -29.06 -4.69 -7.52
C THR A 40 -29.23 -5.17 -8.97
N LYS A 41 -28.49 -4.53 -9.87
CA LYS A 41 -28.38 -4.90 -11.28
C LYS A 41 -26.96 -4.67 -11.77
N HIS A 42 -26.51 -5.50 -12.70
CA HIS A 42 -25.36 -5.21 -13.53
C HIS A 42 -25.63 -5.70 -14.97
N ALA A 43 -25.09 -5.01 -15.95
CA ALA A 43 -25.27 -5.31 -17.35
C ALA A 43 -24.06 -4.82 -18.16
N PHE A 44 -23.98 -5.26 -19.41
CA PHE A 44 -22.99 -4.77 -20.37
C PHE A 44 -23.71 -3.94 -21.44
N ALA A 45 -23.22 -2.73 -21.69
CA ALA A 45 -23.65 -1.91 -22.81
C ALA A 45 -22.64 -1.96 -23.95
N PRO A 46 -23.08 -2.00 -25.22
CA PRO A 46 -22.21 -1.87 -26.38
C PRO A 46 -21.60 -0.46 -26.44
N PRO A 47 -20.64 -0.22 -27.35
CA PRO A 47 -20.06 1.09 -27.56
C PRO A 47 -21.09 2.20 -27.73
N LEU A 48 -20.78 3.39 -27.18
CA LEU A 48 -21.67 4.57 -27.30
C LEU A 48 -21.96 4.92 -28.76
N SER A 49 -20.99 4.71 -29.66
CA SER A 49 -21.14 4.93 -31.10
C SER A 49 -22.21 4.00 -31.75
N GLN A 50 -22.60 2.91 -31.09
CA GLN A 50 -23.60 1.95 -31.57
C GLN A 50 -24.96 2.14 -30.89
N LEU A 51 -25.04 2.95 -29.84
CA LEU A 51 -26.31 3.23 -29.17
C LEU A 51 -27.13 4.26 -29.96
N VAL A 52 -28.44 4.08 -29.99
CA VAL A 52 -29.34 5.08 -30.53
C VAL A 52 -29.49 6.20 -29.50
N PRO A 53 -29.05 7.42 -29.79
CA PRO A 53 -29.20 8.52 -28.86
C PRO A 53 -30.65 8.73 -28.49
N ILE A 54 -30.90 8.86 -27.19
CA ILE A 54 -32.24 9.20 -26.71
C ILE A 54 -32.43 10.68 -26.98
N PRO A 55 -33.49 11.05 -27.73
CA PRO A 55 -33.78 12.46 -27.93
C PRO A 55 -33.99 13.15 -26.57
N SER A 56 -33.43 14.32 -26.42
CA SER A 56 -33.80 15.21 -25.35
C SER A 56 -35.31 15.44 -25.37
N PRO A 57 -36.03 15.41 -24.25
CA PRO A 57 -37.44 15.74 -24.23
C PRO A 57 -37.66 17.08 -24.90
N SER A 58 -38.40 17.12 -26.03
CA SER A 58 -38.85 18.35 -26.65
C SER A 58 -39.97 18.92 -25.81
N GLY A 59 -39.70 19.75 -24.86
CA GLY A 59 -40.69 20.37 -24.00
C GLY A 59 -40.06 21.34 -23.03
N GLN A 60 -40.82 22.32 -22.59
CA GLN A 60 -40.42 23.26 -21.57
C GLN A 60 -39.60 22.56 -20.49
N MET A 61 -38.47 23.18 -20.08
CA MET A 61 -37.81 22.86 -18.85
C MET A 61 -38.86 22.52 -17.81
N THR A 62 -38.87 21.28 -17.30
CA THR A 62 -39.29 21.12 -15.93
C THR A 62 -38.18 21.85 -15.15
N PRO A 63 -38.49 22.94 -14.48
CA PRO A 63 -37.51 23.54 -13.59
C PRO A 63 -37.08 22.42 -12.65
N GLU A 64 -35.81 22.18 -12.49
CA GLU A 64 -35.33 21.70 -11.22
C GLU A 64 -35.99 22.62 -10.21
N THR A 65 -36.98 22.15 -9.52
CA THR A 65 -37.66 22.97 -8.52
C THR A 65 -36.60 23.19 -7.43
N ASP A 66 -36.51 24.41 -6.88
CA ASP A 66 -35.72 24.66 -5.67
C ASP A 66 -36.07 23.63 -4.56
N ASP A 67 -37.12 22.90 -4.73
CA ASP A 67 -37.61 21.79 -3.89
C ASP A 67 -36.69 20.53 -3.97
N ASP A 68 -35.83 20.40 -5.01
CA ASP A 68 -34.91 19.26 -5.15
C ASP A 68 -33.56 19.53 -4.48
N ARG A 69 -33.29 20.76 -4.02
CA ARG A 69 -32.09 21.14 -3.31
C ARG A 69 -32.21 20.81 -1.83
N LEU A 70 -31.25 20.03 -1.32
CA LEU A 70 -31.16 19.83 0.12
C LEU A 70 -30.84 21.15 0.83
N LEU A 71 -31.61 21.51 1.84
CA LEU A 71 -31.34 22.65 2.70
C LEU A 71 -30.12 22.35 3.57
N ILE A 72 -28.94 22.65 3.05
CA ILE A 72 -27.65 22.25 3.64
C ILE A 72 -27.29 23.26 4.69
N HIS A 73 -27.73 23.82 5.47
CA HIS A 73 -27.28 24.59 6.64
C HIS A 73 -28.14 25.78 7.01
N LYS A 74 -28.25 25.85 8.31
CA LYS A 74 -28.37 27.15 9.00
C LYS A 74 -26.96 27.71 9.21
N PRO A 75 -26.49 28.71 8.47
CA PRO A 75 -25.17 29.27 8.65
C PRO A 75 -24.98 29.79 10.06
N ARG A 76 -23.80 29.62 10.57
CA ARG A 76 -23.36 30.41 11.72
C ARG A 76 -22.87 31.74 11.19
N ALA A 77 -23.65 32.79 11.39
CA ALA A 77 -23.21 34.19 11.18
C ALA A 77 -22.03 34.48 12.13
N GLY A 78 -20.82 34.09 11.75
CA GLY A 78 -19.61 34.64 12.33
C GLY A 78 -19.45 36.09 11.84
N LYS A 79 -19.00 37.00 12.67
CA LYS A 79 -18.56 38.32 12.19
C LYS A 79 -17.41 38.08 11.19
N PRO A 80 -17.44 38.72 10.02
CA PRO A 80 -16.34 38.66 9.07
C PRO A 80 -15.02 38.96 9.78
N ALA A 81 -14.05 38.05 9.72
CA ALA A 81 -12.71 38.27 10.23
C ALA A 81 -11.83 38.76 9.07
N PRO A 82 -10.85 39.65 9.32
CA PRO A 82 -9.88 40.00 8.29
C PRO A 82 -9.15 38.73 7.83
N ASP A 83 -9.09 38.56 6.51
CA ASP A 83 -8.39 37.43 5.91
C ASP A 83 -6.87 37.65 6.00
N SER A 84 -6.20 36.94 6.90
CA SER A 84 -4.77 37.12 7.18
C SER A 84 -3.84 36.58 6.08
N VAL A 85 -4.38 35.86 5.11
CA VAL A 85 -3.64 35.28 3.97
C VAL A 85 -4.15 35.80 2.63
N LEU A 86 -4.84 36.95 2.66
CA LEU A 86 -5.34 37.64 1.47
C LEU A 86 -4.17 38.16 0.65
N GLN A 87 -4.08 37.72 -0.57
CA GLN A 87 -3.25 38.28 -1.64
C GLN A 87 -4.09 39.31 -2.41
N GLY A 88 -4.03 40.53 -2.00
CA GLY A 88 -4.91 41.58 -2.53
C GLY A 88 -4.21 42.92 -2.77
N SER A 89 -4.98 43.93 -3.17
CA SER A 89 -4.54 45.27 -3.50
C SER A 89 -3.81 46.02 -2.36
N ALA A 90 -3.94 45.59 -1.09
CA ALA A 90 -3.13 46.14 0.02
C ALA A 90 -1.65 45.72 -0.07
N GLN A 91 -1.33 44.58 -0.70
CA GLN A 91 0.03 44.15 -1.05
C GLN A 91 0.56 44.97 -2.25
N ALA A 92 -0.32 45.47 -3.10
CA ALA A 92 0.02 46.30 -4.25
C ALA A 92 0.49 47.71 -3.88
N THR A 93 0.30 48.17 -2.65
CA THR A 93 0.88 49.46 -2.18
C THR A 93 2.40 49.41 -1.95
N LEU A 94 3.02 48.21 -2.08
CA LEU A 94 4.48 48.02 -2.08
C LEU A 94 5.07 47.93 -3.52
N ASN A 95 4.50 48.58 -4.52
CA ASN A 95 5.10 48.76 -5.86
C ASN A 95 5.57 47.51 -6.61
N SER A 96 5.01 46.37 -6.41
CA SER A 96 5.22 45.25 -7.32
C SER A 96 3.86 44.68 -7.78
N ALA A 97 3.58 44.85 -9.07
CA ALA A 97 2.55 44.08 -9.75
C ALA A 97 2.79 42.56 -9.47
N LEU A 98 1.72 41.77 -9.33
CA LEU A 98 1.87 40.33 -9.28
C LEU A 98 2.74 39.85 -10.45
N PRO A 99 3.60 38.87 -10.29
CA PRO A 99 4.31 38.27 -11.42
C PRO A 99 3.29 37.92 -12.50
N ALA A 100 3.66 38.13 -13.73
CA ALA A 100 2.81 37.80 -14.87
C ALA A 100 2.76 36.25 -15.00
N LEU A 101 1.56 35.69 -14.93
CA LEU A 101 1.35 34.29 -15.16
C LEU A 101 1.84 33.92 -16.58
N SER A 102 2.80 33.00 -16.65
CA SER A 102 3.34 32.49 -17.91
C SER A 102 2.85 31.07 -18.14
N THR A 103 1.93 30.94 -19.09
CA THR A 103 1.44 29.61 -19.52
C THR A 103 1.46 29.49 -21.03
N ASN A 104 1.63 28.29 -21.54
CA ASN A 104 1.38 27.98 -22.94
C ASN A 104 -0.11 27.67 -23.09
N ALA A 105 -0.82 28.51 -23.88
CA ALA A 105 -2.23 28.30 -24.18
C ALA A 105 -2.41 27.07 -25.09
N GLY A 106 -3.28 26.16 -24.74
CA GLY A 106 -3.71 25.03 -25.55
C GLY A 106 -5.05 25.30 -26.24
N LEU A 107 -5.96 24.33 -26.17
CA LEU A 107 -7.30 24.45 -26.73
C LEU A 107 -8.15 25.42 -25.91
N ASN A 108 -9.02 26.15 -26.60
CA ASN A 108 -10.07 26.96 -25.97
C ASN A 108 -11.33 26.84 -26.85
N ILE A 109 -12.20 25.90 -26.49
CA ILE A 109 -13.32 25.45 -27.35
C ILE A 109 -14.66 25.58 -26.63
N LEU A 110 -15.72 25.70 -27.44
CA LEU A 110 -17.09 25.63 -26.91
C LEU A 110 -17.36 24.26 -26.32
N GLY A 111 -17.80 24.23 -25.08
CA GLY A 111 -18.30 23.03 -24.40
C GLY A 111 -19.80 22.86 -24.62
N VAL A 112 -20.36 21.80 -24.04
CA VAL A 112 -21.80 21.51 -24.13
C VAL A 112 -22.60 22.66 -23.50
N GLY A 113 -23.66 23.11 -24.18
CA GLY A 113 -24.49 24.22 -23.75
C GLY A 113 -25.05 24.97 -24.94
N TYR A 114 -25.58 26.20 -24.74
CA TYR A 114 -26.14 26.98 -25.79
C TYR A 114 -25.11 27.31 -26.91
N GLY A 115 -25.51 27.11 -28.15
CA GLY A 115 -24.63 27.25 -29.32
C GLY A 115 -23.87 25.97 -29.69
N PHE A 116 -23.88 24.96 -28.84
CA PHE A 116 -23.28 23.67 -29.16
C PHE A 116 -24.18 22.89 -30.14
N PRO A 117 -23.66 22.41 -31.29
CA PRO A 117 -24.48 21.74 -32.30
C PRO A 117 -25.21 20.50 -31.71
N GLY A 118 -26.55 20.47 -31.88
CA GLY A 118 -27.40 19.38 -31.41
C GLY A 118 -27.81 19.45 -29.93
N TRP A 119 -27.33 20.45 -29.20
CA TRP A 119 -27.73 20.66 -27.82
C TRP A 119 -29.16 21.20 -27.69
N SER A 120 -29.91 20.67 -26.74
CA SER A 120 -31.20 21.20 -26.31
C SER A 120 -31.19 21.33 -24.78
N ASN A 121 -31.66 22.47 -24.24
CA ASN A 121 -31.59 22.74 -22.83
C ASN A 121 -32.49 21.78 -22.01
N GLN A 122 -31.95 21.17 -20.99
CA GLN A 122 -32.63 20.22 -20.12
C GLN A 122 -32.52 20.60 -18.63
N ALA A 123 -31.70 21.59 -18.28
CA ALA A 123 -31.36 21.94 -16.91
C ALA A 123 -31.26 23.46 -16.70
N VAL A 124 -31.43 23.89 -15.45
CA VAL A 124 -31.33 25.29 -15.03
C VAL A 124 -29.91 25.77 -15.07
N VAL A 125 -28.96 24.92 -14.63
CA VAL A 125 -27.51 25.16 -14.56
C VAL A 125 -26.77 23.96 -15.17
N PRO A 126 -25.50 24.11 -15.56
CA PRO A 126 -24.77 23.04 -16.24
C PRO A 126 -24.08 22.03 -15.33
N ASP A 127 -23.71 22.42 -14.11
CA ASP A 127 -22.92 21.59 -13.19
C ASP A 127 -21.76 20.88 -13.88
N ALA A 128 -20.97 21.70 -14.57
CA ALA A 128 -20.02 21.24 -15.56
C ALA A 128 -18.82 20.54 -14.93
N ASN A 129 -18.57 19.30 -15.36
CA ASN A 129 -17.33 18.61 -15.05
C ASN A 129 -16.72 18.01 -16.33
N LEU A 130 -15.44 17.65 -16.25
CA LEU A 130 -14.73 16.96 -17.30
C LEU A 130 -13.70 15.97 -16.74
N ALA A 131 -13.39 15.00 -17.57
CA ALA A 131 -12.23 14.13 -17.37
C ALA A 131 -11.43 14.02 -18.67
N VAL A 132 -10.14 13.71 -18.53
CA VAL A 132 -9.19 13.67 -19.63
C VAL A 132 -8.55 12.27 -19.67
N GLY A 133 -8.63 11.64 -20.83
CA GLY A 133 -7.96 10.39 -21.15
C GLY A 133 -6.78 10.58 -22.09
N PRO A 134 -6.19 9.50 -22.60
CA PRO A 134 -5.02 9.59 -23.48
C PRO A 134 -5.28 10.36 -24.79
N THR A 135 -6.46 10.19 -25.38
CA THR A 135 -6.79 10.75 -26.71
C THR A 135 -8.07 11.56 -26.74
N GLN A 136 -8.85 11.54 -25.67
CA GLN A 136 -10.18 12.11 -25.59
C GLN A 136 -10.36 12.94 -24.31
N VAL A 137 -11.27 13.91 -24.40
CA VAL A 137 -11.84 14.64 -23.27
C VAL A 137 -13.32 14.35 -23.25
N VAL A 138 -13.85 13.98 -22.09
CA VAL A 138 -15.29 13.82 -21.89
C VAL A 138 -15.75 14.93 -20.98
N GLN A 139 -16.70 15.74 -21.45
CA GLN A 139 -17.39 16.74 -20.65
C GLN A 139 -18.79 16.26 -20.34
N PHE A 140 -19.14 16.22 -19.07
CA PHE A 140 -20.51 16.04 -18.61
C PHE A 140 -21.05 17.38 -18.13
N VAL A 141 -22.24 17.74 -18.59
CA VAL A 141 -23.09 18.80 -18.04
C VAL A 141 -24.41 18.17 -17.62
N ASP A 142 -25.15 18.85 -16.79
CA ASP A 142 -26.41 18.28 -16.30
C ASP A 142 -27.25 17.66 -17.43
N ARG A 143 -27.51 16.36 -17.30
CA ARG A 143 -28.26 15.47 -18.20
C ARG A 143 -27.67 15.22 -19.59
N SER A 144 -26.47 15.77 -19.91
CA SER A 144 -25.88 15.60 -21.25
C SER A 144 -24.37 15.53 -21.20
N PHE A 145 -23.78 14.79 -22.12
CA PHE A 145 -22.32 14.76 -22.26
C PHE A 145 -21.87 14.74 -23.73
N ALA A 146 -20.63 15.10 -23.94
CA ALA A 146 -19.96 14.98 -25.23
C ALA A 146 -18.53 14.47 -25.05
N VAL A 147 -18.04 13.79 -26.08
CA VAL A 147 -16.66 13.31 -26.19
C VAL A 147 -15.94 14.15 -27.25
N PHE A 148 -14.80 14.68 -26.91
CA PHE A 148 -13.97 15.50 -27.76
C PHE A 148 -12.64 14.79 -28.06
N ASN A 149 -12.13 14.96 -29.26
CA ASN A 149 -10.76 14.60 -29.58
C ASN A 149 -9.80 15.57 -28.83
N LYS A 150 -8.92 15.04 -28.02
CA LYS A 150 -8.04 15.82 -27.14
C LYS A 150 -7.08 16.75 -27.91
N SER A 151 -6.55 16.32 -29.05
CA SER A 151 -5.56 17.08 -29.79
C SER A 151 -6.16 18.19 -30.65
N THR A 152 -7.40 18.03 -31.13
CA THR A 152 -8.04 18.95 -32.08
C THR A 152 -9.20 19.75 -31.50
N GLY A 153 -9.76 19.26 -30.37
CA GLY A 153 -11.01 19.82 -29.82
C GLY A 153 -12.26 19.45 -30.61
N ALA A 154 -12.15 18.66 -31.68
CA ALA A 154 -13.28 18.26 -32.49
C ALA A 154 -14.20 17.32 -31.70
N VAL A 155 -15.51 17.47 -31.89
CA VAL A 155 -16.51 16.57 -31.28
C VAL A 155 -16.41 15.19 -31.94
N ALA A 156 -16.09 14.18 -31.12
CA ALA A 156 -16.07 12.78 -31.52
C ALA A 156 -17.45 12.10 -31.37
N LEU A 157 -18.19 12.51 -30.34
CA LEU A 157 -19.54 12.01 -30.06
C LEU A 157 -20.33 13.04 -29.24
N GLY A 158 -21.62 13.16 -29.52
CA GLY A 158 -22.53 13.97 -28.70
C GLY A 158 -22.91 15.31 -29.30
N PRO A 159 -23.70 16.18 -28.59
CA PRO A 159 -24.15 15.91 -27.22
C PRO A 159 -25.20 14.82 -27.20
N ILE A 160 -25.14 13.93 -26.23
CA ILE A 160 -26.14 12.89 -25.99
C ILE A 160 -26.63 12.94 -24.55
N THR A 161 -27.87 12.52 -24.31
CA THR A 161 -28.40 12.47 -22.95
C THR A 161 -27.64 11.43 -22.14
N GLY A 162 -27.37 11.74 -20.87
CA GLY A 162 -26.72 10.80 -19.95
C GLY A 162 -27.45 9.46 -19.91
N ALA A 163 -28.77 9.47 -19.95
CA ALA A 163 -29.62 8.28 -19.97
C ALA A 163 -29.33 7.32 -21.15
N THR A 164 -28.73 7.79 -22.24
CA THR A 164 -28.39 6.94 -23.41
C THR A 164 -27.48 5.78 -23.03
N LEU A 165 -26.49 6.00 -22.17
CA LEU A 165 -25.56 4.97 -21.71
C LEU A 165 -26.27 3.83 -20.97
N TRP A 166 -27.37 4.14 -20.29
CA TRP A 166 -28.05 3.21 -19.37
C TRP A 166 -29.13 2.35 -20.04
N GLN A 167 -29.35 2.45 -21.36
CA GLN A 167 -30.37 1.68 -22.08
C GLN A 167 -30.30 0.17 -21.80
N ALA A 168 -29.10 -0.39 -21.76
CA ALA A 168 -28.89 -1.83 -21.59
C ALA A 168 -29.28 -2.34 -20.19
N ILE A 169 -29.22 -1.51 -19.16
CA ILE A 169 -29.59 -1.90 -17.79
C ILE A 169 -31.05 -1.56 -17.46
N GLY A 170 -31.65 -0.63 -18.19
CA GLY A 170 -33.04 -0.21 -18.03
C GLY A 170 -33.27 0.55 -16.71
N ALA A 171 -34.56 0.47 -16.24
CA ALA A 171 -34.91 1.13 -14.99
C ALA A 171 -34.05 0.68 -13.80
N PRO A 172 -33.69 1.59 -12.85
CA PRO A 172 -34.16 2.99 -12.77
C PRO A 172 -33.24 3.96 -13.57
N CYS A 173 -32.08 3.54 -14.03
CA CYS A 173 -31.10 4.41 -14.71
C CYS A 173 -31.62 4.90 -16.07
N TYR A 174 -32.58 4.19 -16.62
CA TYR A 174 -33.24 4.53 -17.85
C TYR A 174 -34.78 4.43 -17.68
N VAL A 175 -35.43 5.55 -17.40
CA VAL A 175 -36.90 5.68 -17.40
C VAL A 175 -37.19 7.08 -17.90
N SER A 176 -38.17 7.16 -18.87
CA SER A 176 -38.69 8.45 -19.33
C SER A 176 -39.36 9.18 -18.16
N GLY A 177 -38.95 10.38 -17.83
CA GLY A 177 -39.47 11.18 -16.73
C GLY A 177 -38.79 10.93 -15.36
N SER A 178 -37.70 10.16 -15.29
CA SER A 178 -36.89 10.07 -14.06
C SER A 178 -36.18 11.39 -13.78
N THR A 179 -36.17 11.78 -12.51
CA THR A 179 -35.36 12.91 -12.04
C THR A 179 -33.94 12.41 -11.78
N TYR A 180 -32.96 12.97 -12.46
CA TYR A 180 -31.52 12.76 -12.26
C TYR A 180 -30.80 14.05 -12.57
N SER A 181 -29.70 14.30 -11.90
CA SER A 181 -28.83 15.47 -12.02
C SER A 181 -27.45 15.13 -11.45
N ASP A 182 -26.51 16.05 -11.48
CA ASP A 182 -25.19 15.91 -10.86
C ASP A 182 -24.36 14.71 -11.36
N GLU A 183 -24.41 14.47 -12.65
CA GLU A 183 -23.61 13.41 -13.23
C GLU A 183 -22.13 13.76 -13.20
N ILE A 184 -21.31 12.75 -12.93
CA ILE A 184 -19.86 12.89 -12.86
C ILE A 184 -19.18 11.94 -13.83
N VAL A 185 -18.15 12.44 -14.50
CA VAL A 185 -17.19 11.65 -15.27
C VAL A 185 -15.81 11.75 -14.65
N GLN A 186 -15.12 10.62 -14.54
CA GLN A 186 -13.72 10.52 -14.15
C GLN A 186 -12.95 9.60 -15.09
N PHE A 187 -11.63 9.78 -15.13
CA PHE A 187 -10.73 8.87 -15.84
C PHE A 187 -9.84 8.15 -14.84
N ASP A 188 -9.98 6.84 -14.76
CA ASP A 188 -9.13 5.97 -13.98
C ASP A 188 -7.78 5.79 -14.68
N LYS A 189 -6.82 6.61 -14.31
CA LYS A 189 -5.47 6.66 -14.89
C LYS A 189 -4.67 5.38 -14.66
N LEU A 190 -4.98 4.64 -13.56
CA LEU A 190 -4.29 3.39 -13.24
C LEU A 190 -4.77 2.21 -14.11
N ALA A 191 -6.03 2.24 -14.53
CA ALA A 191 -6.63 1.18 -15.36
C ALA A 191 -6.80 1.59 -16.83
N ASN A 192 -6.65 2.88 -17.17
CA ASN A 192 -7.01 3.47 -18.46
C ASN A 192 -8.49 3.21 -18.79
N ARG A 193 -9.39 3.67 -17.92
CA ARG A 193 -10.84 3.48 -18.05
C ARG A 193 -11.60 4.74 -17.69
N TRP A 194 -12.70 4.96 -18.38
CA TRP A 194 -13.67 5.98 -18.02
C TRP A 194 -14.63 5.45 -16.96
N VAL A 195 -14.98 6.31 -16.03
CA VAL A 195 -15.99 6.04 -15.00
C VAL A 195 -17.03 7.14 -15.07
N MET A 196 -18.30 6.77 -15.20
CA MET A 196 -19.44 7.69 -15.18
C MET A 196 -20.38 7.31 -14.06
N MET A 197 -20.89 8.29 -13.34
CA MET A 197 -21.84 8.09 -12.26
C MET A 197 -23.04 9.04 -12.44
N MET A 198 -24.23 8.52 -12.14
CA MET A 198 -25.49 9.28 -12.20
C MET A 198 -26.33 8.90 -10.99
N PRO A 199 -26.63 9.81 -10.05
CA PRO A 199 -27.65 9.60 -9.06
C PRO A 199 -29.05 9.64 -9.70
N VAL A 200 -29.94 8.79 -9.24
CA VAL A 200 -31.33 8.75 -9.72
C VAL A 200 -32.27 8.84 -8.52
N TRP A 201 -33.03 9.92 -8.48
CA TRP A 201 -33.96 10.22 -7.39
C TRP A 201 -35.34 9.58 -7.66
N THR A 202 -35.37 8.31 -7.30
CA THR A 202 -36.58 7.48 -7.37
C THR A 202 -36.93 6.95 -5.97
N SER A 203 -38.00 6.24 -5.83
CA SER A 203 -38.30 5.53 -4.57
C SER A 203 -38.11 4.02 -4.76
N PRO A 204 -36.98 3.43 -4.25
CA PRO A 204 -35.85 4.00 -3.51
C PRO A 204 -34.83 4.72 -4.41
N ASN A 205 -34.07 5.68 -3.84
CA ASN A 205 -32.99 6.36 -4.53
C ASN A 205 -31.81 5.43 -4.85
N GLN A 206 -31.14 5.67 -5.98
CA GLN A 206 -30.13 4.77 -6.51
C GLN A 206 -28.96 5.53 -7.15
N LEU A 207 -27.80 4.87 -7.23
CA LEU A 207 -26.64 5.31 -7.97
C LEU A 207 -26.45 4.38 -9.17
N CYS A 208 -26.35 4.95 -10.35
CA CYS A 208 -26.00 4.27 -11.59
C CYS A 208 -24.54 4.55 -11.91
N VAL A 209 -23.73 3.50 -12.06
CA VAL A 209 -22.29 3.63 -12.29
C VAL A 209 -21.89 2.81 -13.51
N ALA A 210 -21.10 3.40 -14.40
CA ALA A 210 -20.58 2.77 -15.60
C ALA A 210 -19.07 2.83 -15.65
N VAL A 211 -18.42 1.73 -16.05
CA VAL A 211 -16.98 1.65 -16.24
C VAL A 211 -16.71 1.15 -17.64
N SER A 212 -15.90 1.89 -18.42
CA SER A 212 -15.54 1.50 -19.80
C SER A 212 -14.61 0.30 -19.83
N THR A 213 -14.60 -0.43 -20.93
CA THR A 213 -13.69 -1.58 -21.13
C THR A 213 -12.33 -1.19 -21.74
N THR A 214 -12.23 0.02 -22.30
CA THR A 214 -11.00 0.59 -22.86
C THR A 214 -10.94 2.10 -22.55
N ASP A 215 -9.87 2.77 -22.96
CA ASP A 215 -9.67 4.21 -22.86
C ASP A 215 -10.37 5.03 -23.96
N ASP A 216 -11.03 4.39 -24.93
CA ASP A 216 -11.84 5.05 -25.96
C ASP A 216 -13.30 5.14 -25.49
N ALA A 217 -13.70 6.29 -24.94
CA ALA A 217 -15.05 6.52 -24.44
C ALA A 217 -16.14 6.29 -25.52
N THR A 218 -15.82 6.51 -26.78
CA THR A 218 -16.76 6.38 -27.92
C THR A 218 -17.00 4.94 -28.31
N ASN A 219 -15.93 4.15 -28.42
CA ASN A 219 -15.95 2.78 -28.95
C ASN A 219 -15.76 1.70 -27.89
N ALA A 220 -15.56 2.03 -26.62
CA ALA A 220 -15.55 1.06 -25.53
C ALA A 220 -16.95 0.47 -25.28
N GLY A 221 -17.00 -0.82 -24.91
CA GLY A 221 -18.15 -1.34 -24.19
C GLY A 221 -18.14 -0.83 -22.74
N TRP A 222 -19.26 -0.92 -22.05
CA TRP A 222 -19.44 -0.38 -20.70
C TRP A 222 -20.03 -1.41 -19.75
N ASN A 223 -19.39 -1.60 -18.60
CA ASN A 223 -19.92 -2.37 -17.49
C ASN A 223 -20.81 -1.45 -16.65
N LEU A 224 -22.09 -1.77 -16.54
CA LEU A 224 -23.11 -0.95 -15.90
C LEU A 224 -23.55 -1.57 -14.57
N TYR A 225 -23.75 -0.73 -13.55
CA TYR A 225 -24.12 -1.13 -12.21
C TYR A 225 -25.21 -0.23 -11.63
N VAL A 226 -26.08 -0.79 -10.81
CA VAL A 226 -27.07 -0.07 -10.03
C VAL A 226 -26.91 -0.41 -8.56
N PHE A 227 -26.70 0.59 -7.73
CA PHE A 227 -26.61 0.46 -6.28
C PHE A 227 -27.76 1.21 -5.61
N LEU A 228 -28.37 0.61 -4.60
CA LEU A 228 -29.31 1.33 -3.73
C LEU A 228 -28.52 2.32 -2.86
N VAL A 229 -29.02 3.55 -2.75
CA VAL A 229 -28.52 4.49 -1.76
C VAL A 229 -28.86 3.96 -0.36
N PRO A 230 -27.90 3.84 0.57
CA PRO A 230 -28.16 3.38 1.92
C PRO A 230 -29.34 4.08 2.58
N ARG A 231 -30.21 3.30 3.21
CA ARG A 231 -31.43 3.75 3.88
C ARG A 231 -32.46 4.44 2.96
N GLY A 232 -32.27 4.40 1.64
CA GLY A 232 -33.16 5.07 0.68
C GLY A 232 -33.13 6.60 0.74
N MET A 233 -32.08 7.17 1.34
CA MET A 233 -31.88 8.63 1.41
C MET A 233 -31.70 9.20 0.00
N MET A 234 -32.03 10.48 -0.20
CA MET A 234 -31.62 11.21 -1.40
C MET A 234 -30.09 11.33 -1.40
N ALA A 235 -29.47 11.09 -2.56
CA ALA A 235 -28.04 11.31 -2.77
C ALA A 235 -27.90 12.60 -3.59
N ASP A 236 -27.55 13.68 -2.93
CA ASP A 236 -27.41 14.99 -3.54
C ASP A 236 -25.93 15.39 -3.61
N TYR A 237 -25.56 16.22 -4.56
CA TYR A 237 -24.22 16.74 -4.71
C TYR A 237 -23.12 15.66 -4.67
N PRO A 238 -23.19 14.58 -5.46
CA PRO A 238 -22.24 13.49 -5.40
C PRO A 238 -20.86 13.92 -5.87
N LYS A 239 -19.83 13.33 -5.30
CA LYS A 239 -18.44 13.51 -5.72
C LYS A 239 -17.76 12.17 -5.85
N LEU A 240 -16.87 12.03 -6.84
CA LEU A 240 -16.20 10.78 -7.20
C LEU A 240 -14.70 10.99 -7.23
N GLY A 241 -13.98 10.13 -6.55
CA GLY A 241 -12.52 10.03 -6.57
C GLY A 241 -12.06 8.65 -6.99
N VAL A 242 -10.95 8.58 -7.71
CA VAL A 242 -10.32 7.34 -8.17
C VAL A 242 -9.13 7.02 -7.28
N TRP A 243 -9.15 5.83 -6.68
CA TRP A 243 -8.08 5.31 -5.83
C TRP A 243 -7.70 3.88 -6.23
N PRO A 244 -6.52 3.36 -5.89
CA PRO A 244 -6.10 2.03 -6.34
C PRO A 244 -7.04 0.88 -5.95
N ASP A 245 -7.65 0.96 -4.78
CA ASP A 245 -8.48 -0.09 -4.20
C ASP A 245 -9.99 0.13 -4.36
N GLY A 246 -10.43 1.30 -4.86
CA GLY A 246 -11.85 1.60 -5.01
C GLY A 246 -12.16 2.87 -5.79
N TYR A 247 -13.40 3.03 -6.21
CA TYR A 247 -13.97 4.30 -6.63
C TYR A 247 -14.70 4.89 -5.41
N TYR A 248 -14.16 5.97 -4.86
CA TYR A 248 -14.71 6.59 -3.66
C TYR A 248 -15.76 7.62 -4.00
N VAL A 249 -16.89 7.53 -3.35
CA VAL A 249 -18.06 8.35 -3.64
C VAL A 249 -18.56 9.00 -2.35
N THR A 250 -18.80 10.30 -2.42
CA THR A 250 -19.53 11.01 -1.37
C THR A 250 -20.82 11.58 -1.94
N TYR A 251 -21.78 11.79 -1.08
CA TYR A 251 -22.97 12.58 -1.38
C TYR A 251 -23.58 13.09 -0.07
N ASP A 252 -24.25 14.21 -0.18
CA ASP A 252 -25.08 14.72 0.89
C ASP A 252 -26.36 13.88 0.96
N GLN A 253 -26.75 13.51 2.18
CA GLN A 253 -27.93 12.71 2.42
C GLN A 253 -29.13 13.60 2.75
N GLY A 254 -30.19 13.44 1.97
CA GLY A 254 -31.47 14.11 2.18
C GLY A 254 -32.57 13.16 2.65
N GLN A 255 -33.34 13.63 3.59
CA GLN A 255 -34.60 13.00 3.98
C GLN A 255 -35.69 14.06 4.05
N ASN A 256 -36.77 13.90 3.24
CA ASN A 256 -37.82 14.92 3.10
C ASN A 256 -37.27 16.31 2.72
N LEU A 257 -36.24 16.35 1.84
CA LEU A 257 -35.53 17.56 1.41
C LEU A 257 -34.74 18.28 2.52
N GLU A 258 -34.62 17.67 3.69
CA GLU A 258 -33.73 18.16 4.74
C GLU A 258 -32.40 17.42 4.71
N PHE A 259 -31.30 18.15 4.83
CA PHE A 259 -29.97 17.58 4.97
C PHE A 259 -29.83 16.86 6.31
N VAL A 260 -29.44 15.58 6.26
CA VAL A 260 -29.31 14.73 7.45
C VAL A 260 -27.88 14.21 7.67
N GLY A 261 -26.92 14.66 6.87
CA GLY A 261 -25.50 14.30 6.97
C GLY A 261 -24.93 13.88 5.62
N ALA A 262 -23.63 13.61 5.57
CA ALA A 262 -22.94 13.12 4.39
C ALA A 262 -22.70 11.61 4.47
N ALA A 263 -22.63 10.96 3.32
CA ALA A 263 -22.15 9.60 3.18
C ALA A 263 -20.75 9.57 2.57
N ALA A 264 -19.92 8.64 3.03
CA ALA A 264 -18.67 8.25 2.39
C ALA A 264 -18.79 6.79 1.98
N CYS A 265 -18.71 6.52 0.69
CA CYS A 265 -18.86 5.19 0.11
C CYS A 265 -17.65 4.82 -0.74
N VAL A 266 -17.47 3.52 -0.96
CA VAL A 266 -16.48 3.00 -1.90
C VAL A 266 -17.10 1.88 -2.72
N LEU A 267 -16.89 1.93 -4.04
CA LEU A 267 -17.32 0.94 -5.01
C LEU A 267 -16.18 -0.02 -5.32
N GLU A 268 -16.50 -1.28 -5.50
CA GLU A 268 -15.53 -2.37 -5.72
C GLU A 268 -14.92 -2.30 -7.14
N ARG A 269 -13.91 -1.41 -7.29
CA ARG A 269 -13.26 -1.08 -8.57
C ARG A 269 -12.82 -2.32 -9.35
N ASN A 270 -12.14 -3.28 -8.70
CA ASN A 270 -11.62 -4.47 -9.39
C ASN A 270 -12.71 -5.34 -10.00
N SER A 271 -13.83 -5.53 -9.30
CA SER A 271 -14.99 -6.23 -9.83
C SER A 271 -15.62 -5.45 -10.99
N MET A 272 -15.72 -4.12 -10.87
CA MET A 272 -16.34 -3.27 -11.90
C MET A 272 -15.48 -3.20 -13.17
N LEU A 273 -14.17 -3.19 -13.06
CA LEU A 273 -13.25 -3.23 -14.21
C LEU A 273 -13.41 -4.52 -15.04
N THR A 274 -13.72 -5.63 -14.41
CA THR A 274 -13.88 -6.94 -15.06
C THR A 274 -15.31 -7.25 -15.48
N GLY A 275 -16.28 -6.40 -15.15
CA GLY A 275 -17.70 -6.65 -15.38
C GLY A 275 -18.30 -7.70 -14.45
N ALA A 276 -17.62 -8.03 -13.35
CA ALA A 276 -18.14 -8.95 -12.33
C ALA A 276 -19.17 -8.26 -11.42
N ALA A 277 -19.94 -9.07 -10.67
CA ALA A 277 -20.82 -8.54 -9.65
C ALA A 277 -20.03 -7.76 -8.60
N ALA A 278 -20.44 -6.51 -8.34
CA ALA A 278 -19.73 -5.58 -7.48
C ALA A 278 -20.52 -5.25 -6.20
N THR A 279 -19.80 -4.81 -5.18
CA THR A 279 -20.34 -4.31 -3.93
C THR A 279 -19.98 -2.85 -3.70
N MET A 280 -20.71 -2.18 -2.84
CA MET A 280 -20.43 -0.84 -2.33
C MET A 280 -20.40 -0.92 -0.79
N GLN A 281 -19.45 -0.30 -0.18
CA GLN A 281 -19.33 -0.17 1.27
C GLN A 281 -19.48 1.30 1.66
N CYS A 282 -20.35 1.60 2.62
CA CYS A 282 -20.69 2.97 3.01
C CYS A 282 -20.62 3.19 4.52
N PHE A 283 -20.11 4.36 4.88
CA PHE A 283 -20.33 4.97 6.20
C PHE A 283 -21.21 6.19 6.04
N THR A 284 -22.21 6.30 6.90
CA THR A 284 -23.10 7.45 6.93
C THR A 284 -22.73 8.32 8.14
N LYS A 285 -22.55 9.59 7.91
CA LYS A 285 -22.27 10.55 8.99
C LYS A 285 -23.54 11.32 9.34
N THR A 286 -23.90 11.32 10.58
CA THR A 286 -24.77 12.27 11.24
C THR A 286 -23.96 12.83 12.38
N PRO A 287 -23.70 14.06 12.50
CA PRO A 287 -24.59 15.19 12.44
C PRO A 287 -24.33 16.13 11.25
N THR A 288 -25.22 17.12 11.14
CA THR A 288 -25.27 18.13 10.08
C THR A 288 -24.08 19.10 10.02
N SER A 289 -23.11 19.00 10.92
CA SER A 289 -21.87 19.79 10.90
C SER A 289 -20.84 19.29 9.88
N TYR A 290 -21.10 18.15 9.23
CA TYR A 290 -20.18 17.49 8.30
C TYR A 290 -20.85 17.21 6.97
N GLY A 291 -21.19 18.24 6.21
CA GLY A 291 -21.65 18.14 4.83
C GLY A 291 -20.51 18.21 3.83
N VAL A 292 -20.81 17.90 2.58
CA VAL A 292 -19.95 18.14 1.41
C VAL A 292 -18.52 17.64 1.61
N LEU A 293 -18.36 16.34 1.83
CA LEU A 293 -17.06 15.69 1.84
C LEU A 293 -16.52 15.57 0.42
N LEU A 294 -15.24 15.89 0.20
CA LEU A 294 -14.55 15.63 -1.07
C LEU A 294 -13.65 14.40 -0.92
N PRO A 295 -13.84 13.34 -1.71
CA PRO A 295 -12.92 12.20 -1.75
C PRO A 295 -11.64 12.56 -2.48
N GLY A 296 -10.53 11.97 -2.08
CA GLY A 296 -9.25 12.09 -2.77
C GLY A 296 -9.33 11.52 -4.19
N ASP A 297 -8.85 12.29 -5.16
CA ASP A 297 -8.83 11.89 -6.56
C ASP A 297 -7.40 11.94 -7.10
N LEU A 298 -6.87 10.77 -7.50
CA LEU A 298 -5.49 10.61 -7.89
C LEU A 298 -5.15 11.38 -9.16
N ASP A 299 -4.15 12.26 -9.11
CA ASP A 299 -3.45 12.84 -10.27
C ASP A 299 -2.09 12.18 -10.47
N GLY A 300 -1.64 12.16 -11.73
CA GLY A 300 -0.43 11.45 -12.12
C GLY A 300 -0.61 9.93 -12.14
N THR A 301 0.48 9.22 -12.44
CA THR A 301 0.51 7.75 -12.54
C THR A 301 1.16 7.07 -11.34
N THR A 302 1.73 7.85 -10.42
CA THR A 302 2.33 7.31 -9.18
C THR A 302 1.25 7.05 -8.15
N PRO A 303 0.94 5.78 -7.83
CA PRO A 303 -0.08 5.47 -6.84
C PRO A 303 0.34 5.93 -5.44
N PRO A 304 -0.61 6.11 -4.51
CA PRO A 304 -0.28 6.29 -3.10
C PRO A 304 0.52 5.10 -2.57
N PRO A 305 1.25 5.23 -1.47
CA PRO A 305 1.93 4.11 -0.82
C PRO A 305 0.98 2.94 -0.58
N ALA A 306 1.48 1.71 -0.74
CA ALA A 306 0.65 0.51 -0.61
C ALA A 306 -0.08 0.46 0.74
N GLY A 307 -1.40 0.22 0.69
CA GLY A 307 -2.26 0.21 1.88
C GLY A 307 -2.67 1.58 2.41
N SER A 308 -2.34 2.66 1.71
CA SER A 308 -2.85 4.00 2.08
C SER A 308 -4.37 4.03 1.99
N PRO A 309 -5.06 4.56 3.03
CA PRO A 309 -6.47 4.85 2.94
C PRO A 309 -6.73 5.94 1.89
N ASP A 310 -7.93 6.05 1.38
CA ASP A 310 -8.35 7.28 0.71
C ASP A 310 -8.62 8.38 1.72
N TYR A 311 -8.42 9.62 1.31
CA TYR A 311 -8.56 10.81 2.15
C TYR A 311 -9.79 11.60 1.74
N PHE A 312 -10.51 12.09 2.75
CA PHE A 312 -11.68 12.92 2.52
C PHE A 312 -11.50 14.24 3.26
N LEU A 313 -11.88 15.32 2.62
CA LEU A 313 -11.69 16.66 3.17
C LEU A 313 -12.99 17.46 3.17
N ASN A 314 -13.24 18.18 4.26
CA ASN A 314 -14.24 19.24 4.37
C ASN A 314 -13.77 20.27 5.37
N PHE A 315 -14.57 21.28 5.68
CA PHE A 315 -14.37 22.13 6.86
C PHE A 315 -15.54 22.01 7.82
N ASP A 316 -15.28 22.28 9.10
CA ASP A 316 -16.29 22.30 10.14
C ASP A 316 -16.98 23.67 10.18
N TYR A 317 -18.28 23.70 9.92
CA TYR A 317 -19.11 24.90 10.05
C TYR A 317 -19.07 25.53 11.45
N GLY A 318 -18.70 24.75 12.45
CA GLY A 318 -18.47 25.23 13.81
C GLY A 318 -17.10 25.86 14.06
N ASN A 319 -16.14 25.67 13.12
CA ASN A 319 -14.76 26.12 13.28
C ASN A 319 -14.13 26.54 11.94
N LEU A 320 -14.39 27.75 11.51
CA LEU A 320 -13.86 28.32 10.25
C LEU A 320 -12.35 28.67 10.33
N GLN A 321 -11.58 27.92 11.09
CA GLN A 321 -10.13 27.98 11.23
C GLN A 321 -9.49 26.59 11.11
N SER A 322 -10.24 25.60 10.60
CA SER A 322 -9.80 24.23 10.48
C SER A 322 -10.34 23.59 9.20
N LEU A 323 -9.54 22.73 8.61
CA LEU A 323 -10.00 21.73 7.68
C LEU A 323 -10.09 20.39 8.41
N ASP A 324 -11.07 19.59 8.05
CA ASP A 324 -11.35 18.29 8.64
C ASP A 324 -10.97 17.19 7.66
N LEU A 325 -9.89 16.47 7.99
CA LEU A 325 -9.38 15.36 7.19
C LEU A 325 -9.86 14.03 7.76
N TRP A 326 -10.46 13.23 6.90
CA TRP A 326 -10.91 11.88 7.21
C TRP A 326 -10.14 10.85 6.39
N GLN A 327 -10.14 9.60 6.84
CA GLN A 327 -9.48 8.49 6.17
C GLN A 327 -10.45 7.31 6.04
N PHE A 328 -10.57 6.79 4.82
CA PHE A 328 -11.35 5.59 4.54
C PHE A 328 -10.41 4.45 4.15
N HIS A 329 -10.34 3.44 4.99
CA HIS A 329 -9.69 2.17 4.67
C HIS A 329 -10.74 1.12 4.36
N VAL A 330 -10.65 0.49 3.18
CA VAL A 330 -11.58 -0.56 2.75
C VAL A 330 -10.94 -1.95 2.86
N ASP A 331 -11.68 -2.90 3.43
CA ASP A 331 -11.37 -4.33 3.38
C ASP A 331 -12.49 -5.04 2.60
N TRP A 332 -12.17 -5.43 1.37
CA TRP A 332 -13.12 -6.10 0.48
C TRP A 332 -13.38 -7.55 0.90
N THR A 333 -12.43 -8.19 1.60
CA THR A 333 -12.56 -9.58 2.07
C THR A 333 -13.42 -9.69 3.32
N THR A 334 -13.20 -8.77 4.25
CA THR A 334 -13.90 -8.72 5.54
C THR A 334 -14.41 -7.29 5.77
N PRO A 335 -15.55 -6.91 5.20
CA PRO A 335 -16.08 -5.54 5.26
C PRO A 335 -16.19 -4.94 6.66
N SER A 336 -16.34 -5.78 7.71
CA SER A 336 -16.34 -5.31 9.10
C SER A 336 -15.01 -4.71 9.56
N ASN A 337 -13.92 -4.94 8.85
CA ASN A 337 -12.61 -4.35 9.12
C ASN A 337 -12.43 -3.00 8.42
N SER A 338 -13.30 -2.65 7.48
CA SER A 338 -13.27 -1.33 6.85
C SER A 338 -13.54 -0.25 7.88
N THR A 339 -12.82 0.86 7.77
CA THR A 339 -12.90 1.96 8.73
C THR A 339 -13.05 3.30 8.03
N PHE A 340 -13.78 4.21 8.65
CA PHE A 340 -13.82 5.63 8.30
C PHE A 340 -13.51 6.44 9.54
N THR A 341 -12.29 6.93 9.63
CA THR A 341 -11.72 7.55 10.83
C THR A 341 -11.46 9.03 10.64
N GLY A 342 -11.54 9.81 11.71
CA GLY A 342 -11.40 11.26 11.70
C GLY A 342 -12.55 11.95 12.42
N PRO A 343 -12.65 13.32 12.31
CA PRO A 343 -11.70 14.13 11.56
C PRO A 343 -10.37 14.31 12.28
N THR A 344 -9.29 14.44 11.51
CA THR A 344 -8.09 15.10 11.97
C THR A 344 -8.20 16.57 11.60
N ASN A 345 -8.25 17.44 12.58
CA ASN A 345 -8.35 18.88 12.38
C ASN A 345 -6.99 19.43 11.93
N ILE A 346 -6.95 20.07 10.76
CA ILE A 346 -5.78 20.75 10.22
C ILE A 346 -5.99 22.25 10.39
N PRO A 347 -5.28 22.91 11.31
CA PRO A 347 -5.43 24.35 11.52
C PRO A 347 -5.08 25.16 10.28
N VAL A 348 -5.95 26.09 9.90
CA VAL A 348 -5.78 27.02 8.79
C VAL A 348 -6.04 28.45 9.23
N ALA A 349 -5.65 29.44 8.42
CA ALA A 349 -6.02 30.83 8.66
C ALA A 349 -7.55 30.98 8.66
N ALA A 350 -8.07 31.75 9.61
CA ALA A 350 -9.50 32.00 9.73
C ALA A 350 -10.06 32.55 8.41
N PHE A 351 -11.24 32.10 8.06
CA PHE A 351 -11.98 32.56 6.88
C PHE A 351 -13.44 32.84 7.23
N THR A 352 -14.11 33.50 6.35
CA THR A 352 -15.55 33.72 6.43
C THR A 352 -16.19 33.16 5.16
N GLU A 353 -17.25 32.37 5.31
CA GLU A 353 -18.00 31.84 4.17
C GLU A 353 -18.45 32.96 3.24
N ALA A 354 -18.38 32.70 1.92
CA ALA A 354 -18.79 33.71 0.96
C ALA A 354 -20.28 34.00 1.04
N CYS A 355 -20.63 35.28 0.91
CA CYS A 355 -22.00 35.77 0.93
C CYS A 355 -22.75 35.48 2.26
N GLY A 356 -22.03 35.32 3.34
CA GLY A 356 -22.49 34.90 4.69
C GLY A 356 -23.93 35.30 5.02
N GLU A 357 -24.72 34.32 5.38
CA GLU A 357 -26.16 34.45 5.59
C GLU A 357 -26.46 35.11 6.94
N THR A 358 -27.29 36.11 6.96
CA THR A 358 -27.94 36.59 8.18
C THR A 358 -29.22 35.79 8.42
N ALA A 359 -29.53 35.49 9.67
CA ALA A 359 -30.67 34.66 10.08
C ALA A 359 -32.07 35.13 9.60
N ALA A 360 -32.14 36.25 8.91
CA ALA A 360 -33.35 36.82 8.34
C ALA A 360 -33.64 36.35 6.90
N GLU A 361 -32.73 35.61 6.27
CA GLU A 361 -32.74 35.31 4.84
C GLU A 361 -33.08 33.85 4.52
N LEU A 362 -33.93 33.21 5.32
CA LEU A 362 -34.46 31.86 5.10
C LEU A 362 -35.40 31.73 3.88
N ASN A 363 -35.38 32.71 2.99
CA ASN A 363 -36.01 32.60 1.66
C ASN A 363 -34.93 32.26 0.65
N TYR A 364 -34.82 31.07 0.17
CA TYR A 364 -34.17 30.44 -1.02
C TYR A 364 -33.23 31.30 -1.91
N THR A 365 -32.91 32.54 -1.56
CA THR A 365 -32.05 33.49 -2.25
C THR A 365 -30.72 33.72 -1.52
N THR A 366 -30.45 32.95 -0.48
CA THR A 366 -29.38 33.13 0.46
C THR A 366 -28.10 32.52 -0.08
N GLY A 367 -27.05 33.29 -0.19
CA GLY A 367 -25.78 32.90 -0.84
C GLY A 367 -25.51 33.71 -2.13
N ALA A 368 -26.47 34.39 -2.64
CA ALA A 368 -26.35 35.22 -3.84
C ALA A 368 -25.80 36.62 -3.50
N CYS A 369 -24.54 36.86 -3.70
CA CYS A 369 -23.89 38.17 -3.50
C CYS A 369 -22.99 38.58 -4.67
N ILE A 370 -22.82 37.77 -5.68
CA ILE A 370 -21.95 38.06 -6.82
C ILE A 370 -22.63 39.03 -7.75
N PRO A 371 -22.16 40.28 -7.90
CA PRO A 371 -22.76 41.23 -8.78
C PRO A 371 -22.47 40.95 -10.25
N GLN A 372 -23.35 41.43 -11.12
CA GLN A 372 -23.24 41.35 -12.56
C GLN A 372 -23.41 42.76 -13.16
N LYS A 373 -22.70 43.01 -14.26
CA LYS A 373 -22.84 44.24 -15.01
C LYS A 373 -24.26 44.43 -15.56
N GLY A 374 -24.88 45.60 -15.31
CA GLY A 374 -26.14 45.98 -15.93
C GLY A 374 -27.41 45.38 -15.36
N THR A 375 -27.33 44.59 -14.26
CA THR A 375 -28.49 44.02 -13.57
C THR A 375 -28.33 44.11 -12.06
N GLY A 376 -29.44 44.16 -11.33
CA GLY A 376 -29.45 44.03 -9.88
C GLY A 376 -29.50 42.59 -9.37
N THR A 377 -29.60 41.59 -10.26
CA THR A 377 -29.60 40.19 -9.93
C THR A 377 -28.19 39.73 -9.55
N GLN A 378 -28.03 39.18 -8.37
CA GLN A 378 -26.78 38.65 -7.88
C GLN A 378 -26.75 37.15 -8.07
N LEU A 379 -25.55 36.53 -8.26
CA LEU A 379 -25.37 35.09 -8.43
C LEU A 379 -24.93 34.44 -7.13
N ASP A 380 -25.27 33.19 -7.00
CA ASP A 380 -24.89 32.31 -5.88
C ASP A 380 -23.39 32.05 -5.88
N SER A 381 -22.79 31.95 -4.69
CA SER A 381 -21.36 31.79 -4.48
C SER A 381 -20.94 30.43 -4.05
N TYR A 382 -21.86 29.63 -3.51
CA TYR A 382 -21.58 28.33 -2.88
C TYR A 382 -20.40 28.37 -1.88
N GLY A 383 -20.39 29.40 -1.04
CA GLY A 383 -19.33 29.62 -0.06
C GLY A 383 -19.33 28.68 1.14
N ASP A 384 -20.36 27.86 1.27
CA ASP A 384 -20.60 26.95 2.38
C ASP A 384 -19.82 25.61 2.27
N ARG A 385 -19.01 25.44 1.24
CA ARG A 385 -18.37 24.14 0.93
C ARG A 385 -17.00 24.26 0.28
N LEU A 386 -16.19 23.19 0.39
CA LEU A 386 -15.04 23.00 -0.49
C LEU A 386 -15.52 22.68 -1.90
N MET A 387 -14.87 23.30 -2.90
CA MET A 387 -15.21 23.08 -4.31
C MET A 387 -14.54 21.83 -4.86
N TYR A 388 -15.24 21.12 -5.74
CA TYR A 388 -14.73 19.96 -6.46
C TYR A 388 -13.50 20.34 -7.30
N ARG A 389 -12.38 19.60 -7.27
CA ARG A 389 -12.12 18.27 -6.69
C ARG A 389 -11.04 18.37 -5.60
N LEU A 390 -10.89 17.35 -4.79
CA LEU A 390 -9.73 17.16 -3.91
C LEU A 390 -8.65 16.40 -4.69
N ALA A 391 -7.73 17.13 -5.30
CA ALA A 391 -6.69 16.50 -6.11
C ALA A 391 -5.54 16.00 -5.23
N TYR A 392 -5.26 14.70 -5.35
CA TYR A 392 -4.17 14.03 -4.66
C TYR A 392 -3.03 13.72 -5.62
N ARG A 393 -1.78 13.91 -5.18
CA ARG A 393 -0.59 13.54 -5.94
C ARG A 393 0.48 12.95 -5.03
N ASN A 394 1.14 11.89 -5.51
CA ASN A 394 2.30 11.29 -4.86
C ASN A 394 3.59 11.63 -5.62
N PHE A 395 4.45 12.43 -5.01
CA PHE A 395 5.76 12.83 -5.53
C PHE A 395 6.91 11.88 -5.13
N GLY A 396 6.61 10.73 -4.51
CA GLY A 396 7.61 9.80 -3.99
C GLY A 396 8.24 10.24 -2.66
N GLY A 397 8.74 11.47 -2.59
CA GLY A 397 9.30 12.04 -1.34
C GLY A 397 8.24 12.62 -0.39
N TYR A 398 7.10 12.97 -0.90
CA TYR A 398 5.94 13.46 -0.15
C TYR A 398 4.65 13.24 -0.95
N GLN A 399 3.52 13.33 -0.27
CA GLN A 399 2.19 13.30 -0.87
C GLN A 399 1.57 14.70 -0.72
N SER A 400 0.78 15.13 -1.69
CA SER A 400 0.09 16.41 -1.66
C SER A 400 -1.41 16.24 -1.89
N LEU A 401 -2.21 17.07 -1.21
CA LEU A 401 -3.63 17.30 -1.48
C LEU A 401 -3.82 18.79 -1.72
N VAL A 402 -4.54 19.16 -2.79
CA VAL A 402 -4.93 20.55 -3.05
C VAL A 402 -6.43 20.68 -3.06
N ALA A 403 -6.92 21.75 -2.44
CA ALA A 403 -8.34 22.06 -2.33
C ALA A 403 -8.57 23.59 -2.38
N ASN A 404 -9.78 24.00 -2.75
CA ASN A 404 -10.16 25.40 -2.77
C ASN A 404 -11.64 25.60 -2.39
N HIS A 405 -11.99 26.83 -2.03
CA HIS A 405 -13.38 27.28 -1.87
C HIS A 405 -13.50 28.79 -1.99
N THR A 406 -14.74 29.25 -2.08
CA THR A 406 -15.04 30.68 -2.13
C THR A 406 -15.14 31.25 -0.71
N VAL A 407 -14.50 32.39 -0.46
CA VAL A 407 -14.54 33.09 0.85
C VAL A 407 -14.93 34.55 0.69
N THR A 408 -15.52 35.13 1.72
CA THR A 408 -15.70 36.59 1.84
C THR A 408 -14.36 37.25 2.14
N ILE A 409 -14.10 38.41 1.50
CA ILE A 409 -12.89 39.20 1.71
C ILE A 409 -13.26 40.47 2.49
N GLY A 410 -12.43 40.81 3.48
CA GLY A 410 -12.58 41.99 4.28
C GLY A 410 -13.61 41.84 5.42
N THR A 411 -14.09 42.96 5.96
CA THR A 411 -14.98 43.00 7.11
C THR A 411 -16.46 43.20 6.76
N SER A 412 -16.78 43.30 5.47
CA SER A 412 -18.15 43.39 4.95
C SER A 412 -18.33 42.32 3.87
N ASN A 413 -19.51 41.73 3.77
CA ASN A 413 -19.84 40.72 2.75
C ASN A 413 -19.89 41.34 1.31
N SER A 414 -18.89 42.11 0.98
CA SER A 414 -18.90 42.97 -0.23
C SER A 414 -18.01 42.49 -1.36
N GLN A 415 -17.26 41.44 -1.16
CA GLN A 415 -16.39 40.87 -2.18
C GLN A 415 -16.06 39.39 -1.85
N THR A 416 -15.85 38.59 -2.90
CA THR A 416 -15.42 37.21 -2.76
C THR A 416 -14.07 36.98 -3.43
N GLY A 417 -13.32 35.98 -2.92
CA GLY A 417 -12.06 35.49 -3.46
C GLY A 417 -11.92 33.97 -3.33
N ILE A 418 -10.93 33.43 -3.99
CA ILE A 418 -10.65 32.01 -3.96
C ILE A 418 -9.62 31.72 -2.88
N ARG A 419 -10.04 31.08 -1.80
CA ARG A 419 -9.16 30.47 -0.79
C ARG A 419 -8.70 29.11 -1.30
N TRP A 420 -7.41 28.85 -1.21
CA TRP A 420 -6.81 27.59 -1.62
C TRP A 420 -5.82 27.07 -0.58
N TYR A 421 -5.59 25.76 -0.62
CA TYR A 421 -4.74 25.04 0.31
C TYR A 421 -3.93 24.00 -0.41
N GLU A 422 -2.70 23.79 0.06
CA GLU A 422 -1.91 22.61 -0.19
C GLU A 422 -1.58 21.95 1.15
N LEU A 423 -2.00 20.71 1.30
CA LEU A 423 -1.66 19.86 2.44
C LEU A 423 -0.58 18.88 1.99
N ARG A 424 0.46 18.68 2.81
CA ARG A 424 1.51 17.71 2.51
C ARG A 424 1.64 16.66 3.61
N ASN A 425 1.95 15.43 3.18
CA ASN A 425 2.34 14.32 4.05
C ASN A 425 3.76 13.88 3.70
N THR A 426 4.69 14.06 4.64
CA THR A 426 6.10 13.64 4.54
C THR A 426 6.39 12.39 5.37
N GLY A 427 5.35 11.61 5.72
CA GLY A 427 5.46 10.38 6.54
C GLY A 427 4.84 10.46 7.92
N THR A 428 4.40 11.65 8.38
CA THR A 428 3.79 11.85 9.70
C THR A 428 2.28 12.18 9.66
N GLY A 429 1.66 12.06 8.48
CA GLY A 429 0.29 12.50 8.20
C GLY A 429 0.25 13.84 7.47
N PHE A 430 -0.93 14.16 6.92
CA PHE A 430 -1.12 15.43 6.22
C PHE A 430 -1.18 16.60 7.21
N GLY A 431 -0.50 17.68 6.85
CA GLY A 431 -0.57 18.99 7.51
C GLY A 431 -0.58 20.11 6.48
N LEU A 432 -0.97 21.30 6.91
CA LEU A 432 -0.95 22.49 6.05
C LEU A 432 0.49 22.80 5.63
N TYR A 433 0.75 22.81 4.33
CA TYR A 433 2.02 23.23 3.76
C TYR A 433 1.97 24.71 3.33
N GLN A 434 0.91 25.10 2.63
CA GLN A 434 0.66 26.49 2.25
C GLN A 434 -0.83 26.73 2.03
N GLN A 435 -1.19 28.00 2.11
CA GLN A 435 -2.53 28.50 1.82
C GLN A 435 -2.47 29.96 1.37
N GLY A 436 -3.49 30.40 0.65
CA GLY A 436 -3.65 31.79 0.26
C GLY A 436 -5.09 32.09 -0.15
N THR A 437 -5.44 33.36 -0.23
CA THR A 437 -6.70 33.84 -0.80
C THR A 437 -6.38 34.75 -1.98
N TYR A 438 -6.82 34.35 -3.16
CA TYR A 438 -6.59 35.12 -4.38
C TYR A 438 -7.75 36.09 -4.63
N ALA A 439 -7.48 37.40 -4.56
CA ALA A 439 -8.40 38.49 -4.88
C ALA A 439 -7.60 39.78 -5.14
N PRO A 440 -6.90 39.88 -6.29
CA PRO A 440 -5.94 40.94 -6.56
C PRO A 440 -6.59 42.32 -6.79
N ASP A 441 -7.87 42.38 -7.08
CA ASP A 441 -8.64 43.57 -7.39
C ASP A 441 -10.03 43.54 -6.76
N SER A 442 -10.94 44.44 -7.18
CA SER A 442 -12.31 44.55 -6.65
C SER A 442 -13.32 43.59 -7.32
N ASN A 443 -12.91 42.74 -8.26
CA ASN A 443 -13.79 41.77 -8.88
C ASN A 443 -14.06 40.60 -7.93
N TYR A 444 -15.22 39.97 -8.09
CA TYR A 444 -15.65 38.82 -7.34
C TYR A 444 -15.20 37.55 -8.07
N ARG A 445 -14.62 36.60 -7.34
CA ARG A 445 -14.18 35.30 -7.84
C ARG A 445 -14.85 34.20 -7.04
N TRP A 446 -15.41 33.21 -7.75
CA TRP A 446 -16.14 32.10 -7.12
C TRP A 446 -16.12 30.86 -8.02
N MET A 447 -16.66 29.72 -7.55
CA MET A 447 -16.72 28.43 -8.26
C MET A 447 -15.37 27.96 -8.77
N GLY A 448 -14.38 27.96 -7.88
CA GLY A 448 -13.03 27.52 -8.23
C GLY A 448 -12.89 26.02 -8.38
N SER A 449 -11.98 25.57 -9.25
CA SER A 449 -11.46 24.20 -9.26
C SER A 449 -9.95 24.24 -9.38
N ILE A 450 -9.27 23.36 -8.63
CA ILE A 450 -7.81 23.38 -8.43
C ILE A 450 -7.20 22.03 -8.81
N ALA A 451 -6.01 22.06 -9.40
CA ALA A 451 -5.18 20.88 -9.63
C ALA A 451 -3.69 21.21 -9.51
N MET A 452 -2.85 20.17 -9.45
CA MET A 452 -1.40 20.29 -9.37
C MET A 452 -0.77 19.33 -10.38
N ASP A 453 0.21 19.82 -11.16
CA ASP A 453 0.92 19.01 -12.15
C ASP A 453 2.12 18.24 -11.57
N GLN A 454 2.86 17.51 -12.40
CA GLN A 454 4.01 16.72 -11.97
C GLN A 454 5.21 17.55 -11.50
N ALA A 455 5.29 18.83 -11.87
CA ALA A 455 6.33 19.74 -11.39
C ALA A 455 5.98 20.35 -10.02
N GLY A 456 4.73 20.19 -9.57
CA GLY A 456 4.20 20.81 -8.37
C GLY A 456 3.67 22.21 -8.60
N ASP A 457 3.47 22.58 -9.87
CA ASP A 457 2.82 23.83 -10.24
C ASP A 457 1.31 23.70 -10.01
N ILE A 458 0.67 24.74 -9.50
CA ILE A 458 -0.75 24.73 -9.14
C ILE A 458 -1.51 25.68 -10.04
N ALA A 459 -2.64 25.23 -10.56
CA ALA A 459 -3.58 26.07 -11.29
C ALA A 459 -4.97 26.06 -10.64
N ILE A 460 -5.64 27.22 -10.66
CA ILE A 460 -7.01 27.38 -10.19
C ILE A 460 -7.80 28.11 -11.27
N GLY A 461 -8.80 27.46 -11.84
CA GLY A 461 -9.78 28.11 -12.71
C GLY A 461 -11.00 28.55 -11.88
N TYR A 462 -11.67 29.64 -12.27
CA TYR A 462 -12.82 30.18 -11.55
C TYR A 462 -13.68 31.05 -12.44
N SER A 463 -14.90 31.36 -11.98
CA SER A 463 -15.75 32.40 -12.52
C SER A 463 -15.40 33.75 -11.89
N ILE A 464 -15.45 34.83 -12.69
CA ILE A 464 -15.15 36.20 -12.29
C ILE A 464 -16.23 37.15 -12.75
N SER A 465 -16.67 38.12 -11.92
CA SER A 465 -17.68 39.12 -12.23
C SER A 465 -17.56 40.36 -11.34
N SER A 466 -18.23 41.41 -11.74
CA SER A 466 -18.41 42.64 -10.92
C SER A 466 -19.61 43.47 -11.39
N ALA A 467 -19.92 44.56 -10.72
CA ALA A 467 -20.93 45.52 -11.18
C ALA A 467 -20.60 46.16 -12.54
N THR A 468 -19.35 46.08 -12.99
CA THR A 468 -18.87 46.62 -14.27
C THR A 468 -18.43 45.54 -15.27
N MET A 469 -18.40 44.25 -14.85
CA MET A 469 -17.98 43.12 -15.64
C MET A 469 -19.09 42.05 -15.66
N SER A 470 -19.38 41.49 -16.83
CA SER A 470 -20.25 40.33 -16.97
C SER A 470 -19.56 39.09 -16.45
N PRO A 471 -20.30 38.08 -15.98
CA PRO A 471 -19.72 36.81 -15.52
C PRO A 471 -18.84 36.20 -16.60
N SER A 472 -17.56 36.00 -16.31
CA SER A 472 -16.48 35.62 -17.21
C SER A 472 -15.71 34.44 -16.63
N ILE A 473 -14.78 33.87 -17.38
CA ILE A 473 -13.96 32.72 -16.97
C ILE A 473 -12.49 33.16 -16.97
N ALA A 474 -11.81 32.89 -15.86
CA ALA A 474 -10.38 33.15 -15.73
C ALA A 474 -9.69 32.00 -14.97
N TYR A 475 -8.38 31.97 -15.04
CA TYR A 475 -7.56 31.15 -14.19
C TYR A 475 -6.32 31.91 -13.71
N THR A 476 -5.82 31.50 -12.57
CA THR A 476 -4.51 31.87 -12.04
C THR A 476 -3.71 30.64 -11.71
N GLY A 477 -2.45 30.81 -11.41
CA GLY A 477 -1.61 29.71 -10.99
C GLY A 477 -0.34 30.18 -10.33
N ARG A 478 0.48 29.24 -9.97
CA ARG A 478 1.82 29.45 -9.43
C ARG A 478 2.73 28.31 -9.84
N ILE A 479 4.00 28.59 -10.06
CA ILE A 479 5.01 27.54 -10.19
C ILE A 479 5.53 27.09 -8.81
N ALA A 480 6.08 25.88 -8.75
CA ALA A 480 6.56 25.29 -7.49
C ALA A 480 7.60 26.16 -6.75
N SER A 481 8.37 26.97 -7.48
CA SER A 481 9.40 27.86 -6.93
C SER A 481 8.90 29.21 -6.43
N ASP A 482 7.64 29.55 -6.65
CA ASP A 482 7.08 30.81 -6.18
C ASP A 482 7.03 30.88 -4.64
N PRO A 483 7.01 32.07 -4.06
CA PRO A 483 6.82 32.24 -2.63
C PRO A 483 5.56 31.52 -2.16
N LEU A 484 5.65 30.82 -1.02
CA LEU A 484 4.51 30.06 -0.49
C LEU A 484 3.31 30.99 -0.20
N GLY A 485 2.12 30.49 -0.50
CA GLY A 485 0.87 31.20 -0.27
C GLY A 485 0.54 32.26 -1.32
N THR A 486 1.30 32.36 -2.43
CA THR A 486 1.08 33.34 -3.49
C THR A 486 0.69 32.67 -4.80
N MET A 487 -0.17 33.34 -5.56
CA MET A 487 -0.49 33.07 -6.98
C MET A 487 0.03 34.21 -7.85
N GLU A 488 0.28 33.91 -9.12
CA GLU A 488 0.62 34.89 -10.14
C GLU A 488 -0.64 35.65 -10.63
N SER A 489 -0.51 36.58 -11.60
CA SER A 489 -1.66 37.24 -12.20
C SER A 489 -2.58 36.26 -12.92
N GLU A 490 -3.83 36.67 -13.14
CA GLU A 490 -4.80 35.83 -13.84
C GLU A 490 -4.73 35.99 -15.36
N ILE A 491 -5.24 34.97 -16.06
CA ILE A 491 -5.43 34.95 -17.51
C ILE A 491 -6.91 34.71 -17.79
N ASP A 492 -7.49 35.57 -18.64
CA ASP A 492 -8.86 35.41 -19.12
C ASP A 492 -8.97 34.23 -20.10
N VAL A 493 -9.81 33.28 -19.79
CA VAL A 493 -10.22 32.21 -20.73
C VAL A 493 -11.28 32.74 -21.68
N LEU A 494 -12.27 33.44 -21.14
CA LEU A 494 -13.37 34.03 -21.88
C LEU A 494 -13.93 35.23 -21.12
N ALA A 495 -13.84 36.38 -21.75
CA ALA A 495 -14.60 37.58 -21.33
C ALA A 495 -16.02 37.49 -21.87
N SER A 496 -17.01 37.26 -21.01
CA SER A 496 -18.42 37.24 -21.41
C SER A 496 -18.97 38.63 -21.67
N ALA A 497 -19.84 38.76 -22.65
CA ALA A 497 -20.51 39.99 -22.99
C ALA A 497 -21.92 40.12 -22.39
N ASP A 498 -22.44 39.07 -21.77
CA ASP A 498 -23.83 39.00 -21.35
C ASP A 498 -23.99 38.65 -19.84
N VAL A 499 -25.21 38.78 -19.35
CA VAL A 499 -25.58 38.60 -17.95
C VAL A 499 -26.83 37.75 -17.82
N THR A 500 -26.96 37.07 -16.71
CA THR A 500 -28.20 36.39 -16.31
C THR A 500 -29.22 37.43 -15.88
N THR A 501 -30.32 37.56 -16.61
CA THR A 501 -31.35 38.56 -16.36
C THR A 501 -32.54 38.05 -15.57
N ALA A 502 -33.20 38.91 -14.82
CA ALA A 502 -34.33 38.63 -13.95
C ALA A 502 -35.63 38.10 -14.63
N SER A 503 -35.63 37.90 -15.95
CA SER A 503 -36.77 37.35 -16.68
C SER A 503 -37.00 35.83 -16.48
N ARG A 504 -36.13 35.18 -15.72
CA ARG A 504 -36.20 33.73 -15.37
C ARG A 504 -36.49 33.53 -13.92
N THR A 505 -37.20 32.49 -13.66
CA THR A 505 -37.68 32.10 -12.31
C THR A 505 -36.52 31.71 -11.35
N TYR A 506 -35.29 31.49 -11.88
CA TYR A 506 -34.09 31.04 -11.13
C TYR A 506 -32.83 31.86 -11.47
N THR A 507 -32.93 33.13 -11.48
CA THR A 507 -31.94 34.09 -12.01
C THR A 507 -30.69 34.27 -11.14
N TYR A 508 -30.67 33.73 -9.93
CA TYR A 508 -29.51 33.74 -9.02
C TYR A 508 -28.62 32.51 -9.14
N ARG A 509 -29.14 31.39 -9.69
CA ARG A 509 -28.38 30.14 -9.82
C ARG A 509 -27.21 30.26 -10.81
N TRP A 510 -26.05 29.74 -10.40
CA TRP A 510 -24.87 29.49 -11.21
C TRP A 510 -24.56 27.99 -11.09
N GLY A 511 -23.78 27.37 -12.00
CA GLY A 511 -23.46 25.97 -11.87
C GLY A 511 -22.84 25.62 -10.51
N ASP A 512 -23.20 24.50 -9.92
CA ASP A 512 -22.86 24.12 -8.54
C ASP A 512 -21.36 23.79 -8.39
N TYR A 513 -20.69 23.52 -9.48
CA TYR A 513 -19.24 23.28 -9.52
C TYR A 513 -18.65 23.53 -10.92
N SER A 514 -17.33 23.60 -10.97
CA SER A 514 -16.49 23.57 -12.17
C SER A 514 -15.51 22.40 -12.09
N GLY A 515 -14.81 22.08 -13.16
CA GLY A 515 -13.90 20.95 -13.21
C GLY A 515 -12.52 21.33 -13.74
N MET A 516 -11.47 21.05 -12.98
CA MET A 516 -10.06 21.11 -13.39
C MET A 516 -9.45 19.71 -13.33
N ALA A 517 -8.83 19.26 -14.41
CA ALA A 517 -8.12 17.99 -14.48
C ALA A 517 -6.70 18.17 -15.03
N VAL A 518 -5.78 17.28 -14.70
CA VAL A 518 -4.45 17.22 -15.32
C VAL A 518 -4.44 16.08 -16.34
N ASP A 519 -3.86 16.35 -17.49
CA ASP A 519 -3.74 15.40 -18.60
C ASP A 519 -2.92 14.16 -18.17
N PRO A 520 -3.46 12.95 -18.23
CA PRO A 520 -2.74 11.76 -17.76
C PRO A 520 -1.60 11.33 -18.71
N THR A 521 -1.48 11.93 -19.88
CA THR A 521 -0.46 11.57 -20.87
C THR A 521 0.84 12.34 -20.64
N ASP A 522 0.72 13.63 -20.36
CA ASP A 522 1.89 14.51 -20.18
C ASP A 522 2.08 14.95 -18.73
N ASP A 523 1.05 14.76 -17.92
CA ASP A 523 1.01 15.12 -16.50
C ASP A 523 1.36 16.59 -16.18
N CYS A 524 1.21 17.46 -17.18
CA CYS A 524 1.53 18.90 -17.19
C CYS A 524 0.37 19.77 -17.65
N THR A 525 -0.44 19.31 -18.61
CA THR A 525 -1.50 20.11 -19.19
C THR A 525 -2.73 20.10 -18.31
N PHE A 526 -3.13 21.29 -17.88
CA PHE A 526 -4.40 21.51 -17.17
C PHE A 526 -5.54 21.64 -18.16
N TRP A 527 -6.67 21.05 -17.84
CA TRP A 527 -7.92 21.12 -18.55
C TRP A 527 -9.00 21.66 -17.63
N TYR A 528 -9.65 22.75 -18.02
CA TYR A 528 -10.64 23.42 -17.18
C TYR A 528 -11.96 23.56 -17.92
N THR A 529 -13.07 23.36 -17.22
CA THR A 529 -14.42 23.64 -17.71
C THR A 529 -15.26 24.33 -16.65
N THR A 530 -16.04 25.32 -17.09
CA THR A 530 -17.04 26.00 -16.27
C THR A 530 -18.08 26.69 -17.15
N GLN A 531 -19.11 27.20 -16.50
CA GLN A 531 -20.22 27.94 -17.09
C GLN A 531 -19.81 29.36 -17.51
N TYR A 532 -20.47 29.88 -18.56
CA TYR A 532 -20.61 31.29 -18.84
C TYR A 532 -22.01 31.58 -19.42
N GLN A 533 -22.40 32.86 -19.47
CA GLN A 533 -23.65 33.27 -20.07
C GLN A 533 -23.45 33.51 -21.57
N ALA A 534 -24.18 32.78 -22.41
CA ALA A 534 -24.09 32.92 -23.86
C ALA A 534 -24.69 34.26 -24.31
N PRO A 535 -24.05 34.96 -25.28
CA PRO A 535 -24.48 36.31 -25.71
C PRO A 535 -25.91 36.35 -26.23
N ALA A 536 -26.63 37.43 -25.88
CA ALA A 536 -27.99 37.74 -26.32
C ALA A 536 -29.03 36.62 -26.05
N THR A 537 -28.73 35.75 -25.08
CA THR A 537 -29.61 34.65 -24.71
C THR A 537 -29.82 34.61 -23.20
N ALA A 538 -30.85 33.92 -22.83
CA ALA A 538 -31.10 33.63 -21.45
C ALA A 538 -30.50 32.22 -21.02
N TRP A 539 -29.67 31.61 -21.88
CA TRP A 539 -29.16 30.25 -21.69
C TRP A 539 -27.67 30.23 -21.31
N TRP A 540 -27.32 29.30 -20.45
CA TRP A 540 -25.94 29.01 -20.14
C TRP A 540 -25.24 28.28 -21.29
N SER A 541 -23.95 28.42 -21.34
CA SER A 541 -23.03 27.60 -22.12
C SER A 541 -21.84 27.27 -21.26
N THR A 542 -20.98 26.39 -21.76
CA THR A 542 -19.74 26.02 -21.09
C THR A 542 -18.54 26.23 -21.99
N ARG A 543 -17.37 26.36 -21.38
CA ARG A 543 -16.11 26.48 -22.09
C ARG A 543 -15.17 25.34 -21.62
N ILE A 544 -14.39 24.80 -22.53
CA ILE A 544 -13.28 23.88 -22.23
C ILE A 544 -12.00 24.60 -22.65
N ALA A 545 -11.07 24.76 -21.71
CA ALA A 545 -9.76 25.35 -21.99
C ALA A 545 -8.65 24.42 -21.50
N SER A 546 -7.52 24.40 -22.20
CA SER A 546 -6.30 23.73 -21.73
C SER A 546 -5.11 24.68 -21.79
N PHE A 547 -4.16 24.48 -20.90
CA PHE A 547 -2.92 25.24 -20.80
C PHE A 547 -1.89 24.44 -19.95
N ASN A 548 -0.61 24.78 -20.06
CA ASN A 548 0.43 24.25 -19.18
C ASN A 548 1.44 25.33 -18.79
N PHE A 549 2.13 25.10 -17.69
CA PHE A 549 3.25 25.94 -17.28
C PHE A 549 4.51 25.55 -18.04
N PRO A 550 5.33 26.52 -18.52
CA PRO A 550 6.62 26.22 -19.13
C PRO A 550 7.61 25.49 -18.19
N SER A 551 7.44 25.65 -16.88
CA SER A 551 8.20 24.94 -15.83
C SER A 551 7.94 23.44 -15.81
N CYS A 552 6.75 23.00 -16.18
CA CYS A 552 6.41 21.60 -16.33
C CYS A 552 6.97 21.08 -17.66
N THR A 553 8.26 20.86 -17.69
CA THR A 553 8.88 20.16 -18.82
C THR A 553 8.39 18.72 -18.85
N GLN A 554 7.70 18.40 -19.92
CA GLN A 554 7.26 17.04 -20.18
C GLN A 554 8.50 16.16 -20.32
N THR A 555 8.79 15.40 -19.28
CA THR A 555 9.86 14.42 -19.34
C THR A 555 9.31 13.02 -19.24
N SER A 556 9.90 12.11 -19.97
CA SER A 556 9.69 10.68 -19.82
C SER A 556 10.99 10.01 -19.41
N THR A 557 10.89 8.97 -18.62
CA THR A 557 12.07 8.30 -18.05
C THR A 557 12.55 7.20 -19.02
N LEU A 558 13.84 7.25 -19.36
CA LEU A 558 14.53 6.14 -20.00
C LEU A 558 15.25 5.33 -18.93
N THR A 559 14.91 4.06 -18.83
CA THR A 559 15.56 3.10 -17.94
C THR A 559 16.38 2.11 -18.75
N VAL A 560 17.63 1.91 -18.38
CA VAL A 560 18.52 0.92 -18.95
C VAL A 560 18.69 -0.22 -17.98
N ASN A 561 18.50 -1.45 -18.49
CA ASN A 561 18.81 -2.66 -17.78
C ASN A 561 20.00 -3.36 -18.47
N GLU A 562 20.78 -4.10 -17.71
CA GLU A 562 21.87 -4.89 -18.21
C GLU A 562 21.71 -6.35 -17.79
N VAL A 563 21.85 -7.25 -18.76
CA VAL A 563 21.99 -8.69 -18.53
C VAL A 563 23.42 -9.07 -18.81
N GLY A 564 24.17 -9.49 -17.80
CA GLY A 564 25.62 -9.72 -17.88
C GLY A 564 26.42 -8.50 -17.40
N GLN A 565 27.67 -8.38 -17.87
CA GLN A 565 28.59 -7.32 -17.42
C GLN A 565 29.01 -6.43 -18.58
N GLY A 566 28.82 -5.14 -18.41
CA GLY A 566 29.18 -4.16 -19.43
C GLY A 566 28.95 -2.73 -18.92
N THR A 567 28.97 -1.81 -19.86
CA THR A 567 28.67 -0.39 -19.60
C THR A 567 27.75 0.10 -20.70
N VAL A 568 26.69 0.79 -20.32
CA VAL A 568 25.83 1.51 -21.25
C VAL A 568 25.95 3.00 -21.00
N THR A 569 26.29 3.74 -22.05
CA THR A 569 26.35 5.19 -22.00
C THR A 569 25.45 5.81 -23.06
N SER A 570 24.74 6.90 -22.70
CA SER A 570 24.08 7.74 -23.69
C SER A 570 25.04 8.78 -24.26
N THR A 571 24.77 9.21 -25.50
CA THR A 571 25.61 10.20 -26.19
C THR A 571 25.61 11.57 -25.53
N ASP A 572 24.59 11.90 -24.76
CA ASP A 572 24.44 13.12 -23.97
C ASP A 572 25.02 13.00 -22.53
N GLY A 573 25.47 11.80 -22.14
CA GLY A 573 26.07 11.54 -20.84
C GLY A 573 25.08 11.46 -19.67
N GLN A 574 23.77 11.51 -19.88
CA GLN A 574 22.78 11.38 -18.80
C GLN A 574 22.64 9.94 -18.30
N ILE A 575 22.84 8.95 -19.16
CA ILE A 575 22.96 7.53 -18.79
C ILE A 575 24.44 7.14 -18.77
N ASP A 576 24.87 6.61 -17.65
CA ASP A 576 26.16 5.97 -17.43
C ASP A 576 25.97 4.82 -16.44
N CYS A 577 25.55 3.66 -17.00
CA CYS A 577 25.20 2.47 -16.27
C CYS A 577 26.29 1.43 -16.44
N VAL A 578 26.87 0.99 -15.34
CA VAL A 578 27.99 0.04 -15.29
C VAL A 578 27.60 -1.19 -14.51
N SER A 579 27.33 -2.28 -15.19
CA SER A 579 26.92 -3.56 -14.59
C SER A 579 25.74 -3.40 -13.61
N GLY A 580 24.73 -2.59 -14.01
CA GLY A 580 23.55 -2.29 -13.21
C GLY A 580 23.73 -1.24 -12.09
N ALA A 581 24.88 -0.59 -12.04
CA ALA A 581 25.18 0.49 -11.08
C ALA A 581 25.46 1.82 -11.80
N GLY A 582 25.42 2.94 -11.08
CA GLY A 582 25.55 4.27 -11.65
C GLY A 582 24.23 4.86 -12.11
N THR A 583 24.26 5.71 -13.12
CA THR A 583 23.06 6.36 -13.66
C THR A 583 22.39 5.48 -14.72
N CYS A 584 21.61 4.49 -14.29
CA CYS A 584 20.89 3.58 -15.18
C CYS A 584 19.49 4.08 -15.57
N SER A 585 19.09 5.25 -15.12
CA SER A 585 17.78 5.85 -15.43
C SER A 585 17.92 7.37 -15.45
N ALA A 586 17.36 8.02 -16.46
CA ALA A 586 17.37 9.47 -16.58
C ALA A 586 16.07 9.99 -17.22
N PRO A 587 15.60 11.19 -16.81
CA PRO A 587 14.48 11.87 -17.47
C PRO A 587 14.94 12.52 -18.77
N TYR A 588 14.14 12.40 -19.82
CA TYR A 588 14.35 13.02 -21.12
C TYR A 588 13.10 13.78 -21.54
N THR A 589 13.28 14.93 -22.16
CA THR A 589 12.16 15.68 -22.73
C THR A 589 11.40 14.84 -23.75
N ILE A 590 10.06 14.87 -23.70
CA ILE A 590 9.21 14.17 -24.69
C ILE A 590 9.56 14.67 -26.11
N GLY A 591 9.67 13.70 -27.05
CA GLY A 591 10.08 13.96 -28.42
C GLY A 591 11.59 13.97 -28.66
N SER A 592 12.42 13.95 -27.60
CA SER A 592 13.88 13.88 -27.77
C SER A 592 14.33 12.50 -28.28
N ALA A 593 15.33 12.50 -29.16
CA ALA A 593 15.98 11.29 -29.62
C ALA A 593 17.21 11.00 -28.73
N VAL A 594 17.27 9.81 -28.15
CA VAL A 594 18.38 9.37 -27.31
C VAL A 594 19.10 8.21 -27.96
N ALA A 595 20.41 8.33 -28.09
CA ALA A 595 21.26 7.25 -28.60
C ALA A 595 22.15 6.69 -27.49
N MET A 596 22.19 5.36 -27.37
CA MET A 596 22.94 4.65 -26.35
C MET A 596 23.89 3.64 -26.98
N ASN A 597 25.06 3.50 -26.37
CA ASN A 597 26.08 2.51 -26.75
C ASN A 597 26.31 1.54 -25.60
N ALA A 598 26.34 0.25 -25.90
CA ALA A 598 26.68 -0.81 -24.97
C ALA A 598 28.11 -1.29 -25.21
N THR A 599 28.95 -1.25 -24.19
CA THR A 599 30.36 -1.71 -24.25
C THR A 599 30.52 -2.90 -23.30
N PRO A 600 30.88 -4.09 -23.80
CA PRO A 600 31.06 -5.25 -22.92
C PRO A 600 32.28 -5.11 -22.03
N ALA A 601 32.19 -5.61 -20.80
CA ALA A 601 33.30 -5.78 -19.89
C ALA A 601 34.29 -6.84 -20.40
N ALA A 602 35.51 -6.87 -19.84
CA ALA A 602 36.49 -7.90 -20.18
C ALA A 602 35.94 -9.31 -19.90
N GLY A 603 36.03 -10.22 -20.88
CA GLY A 603 35.44 -11.56 -20.77
C GLY A 603 33.94 -11.65 -21.09
N TRP A 604 33.37 -10.59 -21.65
CA TRP A 604 31.97 -10.54 -22.11
C TRP A 604 31.88 -10.12 -23.57
N LEU A 605 30.76 -10.42 -24.19
CA LEU A 605 30.42 -10.05 -25.57
C LEU A 605 29.04 -9.38 -25.56
N PHE A 606 28.90 -8.26 -26.23
CA PHE A 606 27.58 -7.68 -26.43
C PHE A 606 26.81 -8.51 -27.45
N SER A 607 25.67 -9.06 -27.04
CA SER A 607 24.83 -9.92 -27.86
C SER A 607 23.65 -9.19 -28.50
N GLY A 608 23.37 -7.95 -28.09
CA GLY A 608 22.33 -7.11 -28.68
C GLY A 608 21.42 -6.45 -27.67
N TRP A 609 20.62 -5.52 -28.16
CA TRP A 609 19.60 -4.82 -27.42
C TRP A 609 18.27 -5.57 -27.46
N SER A 610 17.45 -5.39 -26.41
CA SER A 610 16.04 -5.82 -26.34
C SER A 610 15.19 -4.78 -25.57
N GLY A 611 13.86 -4.83 -25.72
CA GLY A 611 12.94 -3.84 -25.14
C GLY A 611 12.67 -2.68 -26.09
N ALA A 612 12.85 -1.43 -25.64
CA ALA A 612 12.55 -0.23 -26.42
C ALA A 612 13.36 -0.11 -27.72
N CYS A 613 14.49 -0.77 -27.82
CA CYS A 613 15.23 -0.98 -29.06
C CYS A 613 15.70 -2.42 -29.16
N THR A 614 16.09 -2.86 -30.37
CA THR A 614 16.52 -4.23 -30.64
C THR A 614 17.71 -4.24 -31.58
N GLY A 615 18.52 -5.29 -31.54
CA GLY A 615 19.66 -5.50 -32.49
C GLY A 615 20.98 -4.97 -31.95
N ALA A 616 21.83 -4.47 -32.86
CA ALA A 616 23.21 -4.05 -32.57
C ALA A 616 23.30 -2.62 -32.08
N ASN A 617 24.48 -2.18 -31.63
CA ASN A 617 24.79 -0.79 -31.33
C ASN A 617 24.75 0.12 -32.59
N PRO A 618 24.37 1.42 -32.40
CA PRO A 618 23.79 2.03 -31.20
C PRO A 618 22.27 1.74 -31.08
N CYS A 619 21.77 1.71 -29.84
CA CYS A 619 20.33 1.78 -29.57
C CYS A 619 19.85 3.22 -29.72
N GLN A 620 18.83 3.47 -30.54
CA GLN A 620 18.21 4.78 -30.69
C GLN A 620 16.73 4.70 -30.36
N VAL A 621 16.29 5.58 -29.48
CA VAL A 621 14.88 5.68 -29.05
C VAL A 621 14.39 7.13 -29.16
N VAL A 622 13.10 7.31 -29.43
CA VAL A 622 12.42 8.60 -29.31
C VAL A 622 11.55 8.56 -28.05
N MET A 623 11.77 9.51 -27.15
CA MET A 623 11.15 9.53 -25.83
C MET A 623 9.73 10.10 -25.91
N ASN A 624 8.77 9.35 -26.41
CA ASN A 624 7.35 9.74 -26.44
C ASN A 624 6.59 9.31 -25.16
N ASN A 625 7.17 8.41 -24.39
CA ASN A 625 6.70 7.90 -23.10
C ASN A 625 7.89 7.30 -22.36
N SER A 626 7.70 6.86 -21.10
CA SER A 626 8.76 6.13 -20.37
C SER A 626 9.09 4.81 -21.05
N LEU A 627 10.37 4.60 -21.31
CA LEU A 627 10.89 3.47 -22.06
C LEU A 627 11.90 2.67 -21.23
N SER A 628 11.99 1.37 -21.51
CA SER A 628 13.00 0.49 -20.94
C SER A 628 13.75 -0.24 -22.05
N ALA A 629 15.07 -0.08 -22.08
CA ALA A 629 15.98 -0.77 -22.99
C ALA A 629 16.88 -1.71 -22.19
N THR A 630 17.18 -2.91 -22.73
CA THR A 630 18.05 -3.88 -22.08
C THR A 630 19.24 -4.19 -22.97
N ALA A 631 20.46 -3.95 -22.47
CA ALA A 631 21.69 -4.38 -23.08
C ALA A 631 22.01 -5.81 -22.63
N ASN A 632 22.16 -6.73 -23.60
CA ASN A 632 22.43 -8.11 -23.30
C ASN A 632 23.92 -8.40 -23.56
N PHE A 633 24.63 -8.84 -22.53
CA PHE A 633 26.02 -9.27 -22.57
C PHE A 633 26.09 -10.76 -22.26
N THR A 634 26.85 -11.51 -23.04
CA THR A 634 27.09 -12.94 -22.85
C THR A 634 28.54 -13.15 -22.40
N SER A 635 28.74 -13.88 -21.32
CA SER A 635 30.08 -14.18 -20.85
C SER A 635 30.84 -15.04 -21.86
N THR A 636 32.07 -14.62 -22.16
CA THR A 636 33.03 -15.43 -22.94
C THR A 636 33.82 -16.35 -22.02
N ASN A 637 33.76 -16.17 -20.70
CA ASN A 637 34.40 -16.99 -19.70
C ASN A 637 33.38 -17.44 -18.66
N PHE A 638 33.51 -18.67 -18.23
CA PHE A 638 32.64 -19.25 -17.20
C PHE A 638 33.48 -19.82 -16.04
N THR A 639 32.95 -19.72 -14.85
CA THR A 639 33.59 -20.25 -13.64
C THR A 639 33.06 -21.65 -13.37
N LEU A 640 33.99 -22.59 -13.22
CA LEU A 640 33.74 -23.90 -12.65
C LEU A 640 34.09 -23.83 -11.16
N THR A 641 33.13 -24.07 -10.30
CA THR A 641 33.35 -24.20 -8.84
C THR A 641 32.97 -25.60 -8.42
N VAL A 642 33.90 -26.37 -7.85
CA VAL A 642 33.59 -27.69 -7.33
C VAL A 642 33.30 -27.65 -5.84
N SER A 643 32.41 -28.53 -5.39
CA SER A 643 32.04 -28.69 -3.99
C SER A 643 32.16 -30.14 -3.57
N GLU A 644 32.41 -30.40 -2.30
CA GLU A 644 32.50 -31.73 -1.70
C GLU A 644 31.44 -31.86 -0.62
N ALA A 645 30.63 -32.90 -0.68
CA ALA A 645 29.81 -33.34 0.42
C ALA A 645 30.48 -34.59 1.05
N GLY A 646 31.14 -34.39 2.17
CA GLY A 646 32.02 -35.36 2.81
C GLY A 646 33.50 -35.07 2.57
N GLN A 647 34.37 -36.06 2.76
CA GLN A 647 35.83 -35.87 2.71
C GLN A 647 36.46 -36.54 1.49
N GLY A 648 37.21 -35.80 0.72
CA GLY A 648 37.83 -36.28 -0.48
C GLY A 648 38.66 -35.23 -1.21
N THR A 649 39.06 -35.53 -2.44
CA THR A 649 39.79 -34.60 -3.32
C THR A 649 39.15 -34.62 -4.70
N ILE A 650 38.92 -33.43 -5.27
CA ILE A 650 38.48 -33.25 -6.66
C ILE A 650 39.64 -32.69 -7.47
N THR A 651 39.95 -33.31 -8.58
CA THR A 651 41.00 -32.79 -9.51
C THR A 651 40.44 -32.70 -10.93
N SER A 652 40.84 -31.68 -11.69
CA SER A 652 40.64 -31.63 -13.12
C SER A 652 41.85 -32.20 -13.90
N THR A 653 41.61 -32.75 -15.10
CA THR A 653 42.65 -33.30 -15.92
C THR A 653 43.65 -32.27 -16.43
N ASP A 654 43.27 -30.97 -16.49
CA ASP A 654 44.15 -29.83 -16.83
C ASP A 654 44.89 -29.25 -15.64
N GLY A 655 44.63 -29.78 -14.43
CA GLY A 655 45.30 -29.35 -13.18
C GLY A 655 44.84 -28.02 -12.63
N GLN A 656 43.84 -27.33 -13.23
CA GLN A 656 43.34 -26.03 -12.72
C GLN A 656 42.49 -26.20 -11.46
N ILE A 657 41.80 -27.30 -11.33
CA ILE A 657 41.04 -27.69 -10.13
C ILE A 657 41.88 -28.74 -9.35
N ASN A 658 42.16 -28.43 -8.10
CA ASN A 658 42.71 -29.36 -7.10
C ASN A 658 42.19 -28.95 -5.73
N CYS A 659 40.99 -29.45 -5.39
CA CYS A 659 40.23 -29.15 -4.20
C CYS A 659 40.23 -30.37 -3.26
N THR A 660 40.65 -30.18 -2.03
CA THR A 660 40.69 -31.20 -1.00
C THR A 660 39.99 -30.71 0.25
N ASN A 661 38.88 -31.32 0.60
CA ASN A 661 38.07 -30.96 1.78
C ASN A 661 37.75 -29.47 1.82
N GLY A 662 37.31 -28.91 0.68
CA GLY A 662 36.94 -27.49 0.51
C GLY A 662 38.16 -26.52 0.51
N SER A 663 39.38 -27.04 0.44
CA SER A 663 40.61 -26.22 0.43
C SER A 663 41.44 -26.45 -0.82
N GLY A 664 42.24 -25.46 -1.22
CA GLY A 664 43.02 -25.47 -2.44
C GLY A 664 42.29 -24.81 -3.60
N ASN A 665 42.58 -25.20 -4.84
CA ASN A 665 41.99 -24.64 -6.04
C ASN A 665 40.61 -25.30 -6.31
N CYS A 666 39.58 -24.84 -5.61
CA CYS A 666 38.23 -25.34 -5.75
C CYS A 666 37.42 -24.60 -6.85
N SER A 667 38.01 -23.57 -7.48
CA SER A 667 37.37 -22.78 -8.53
C SER A 667 38.38 -22.38 -9.59
N ALA A 668 37.97 -22.45 -10.87
CA ALA A 668 38.78 -22.00 -12.00
C ALA A 668 37.92 -21.39 -13.11
N VAL A 669 38.46 -20.47 -13.89
CA VAL A 669 37.78 -19.79 -14.98
C VAL A 669 38.19 -20.43 -16.31
N TYR A 670 37.18 -20.77 -17.12
CA TYR A 670 37.33 -21.40 -18.41
C TYR A 670 36.63 -20.60 -19.51
N ALA A 671 37.25 -20.55 -20.67
CA ALA A 671 36.62 -19.95 -21.85
C ALA A 671 35.34 -20.74 -22.25
N SER A 672 34.39 -20.05 -22.85
CA SER A 672 33.17 -20.69 -23.39
C SER A 672 33.50 -21.84 -24.33
N GLY A 673 32.81 -22.95 -24.16
CA GLY A 673 33.01 -24.18 -24.99
C GLY A 673 34.13 -25.11 -24.51
N THR A 674 34.90 -24.72 -23.45
CA THR A 674 36.02 -25.57 -22.96
C THR A 674 35.47 -26.86 -22.34
N PRO A 675 35.93 -28.05 -22.78
CA PRO A 675 35.60 -29.29 -22.10
C PRO A 675 36.46 -29.49 -20.87
N VAL A 676 35.88 -29.83 -19.73
CA VAL A 676 36.55 -30.09 -18.47
C VAL A 676 36.16 -31.44 -17.92
N SER A 677 37.16 -32.27 -17.53
CA SER A 677 36.95 -33.56 -16.89
C SER A 677 37.40 -33.53 -15.45
N LEU A 678 36.52 -33.88 -14.53
CA LEU A 678 36.80 -33.93 -13.10
C LEU A 678 36.82 -35.35 -12.56
N ASN A 679 37.80 -35.65 -11.67
CA ASN A 679 37.87 -36.89 -10.93
C ASN A 679 37.74 -36.63 -9.44
N ALA A 680 36.98 -37.43 -8.75
CA ALA A 680 36.80 -37.42 -7.31
C ALA A 680 37.47 -38.64 -6.63
N THR A 681 38.28 -38.38 -5.60
CA THR A 681 38.99 -39.43 -4.84
C THR A 681 38.63 -39.31 -3.37
N ALA A 682 38.04 -40.32 -2.78
CA ALA A 682 37.64 -40.31 -1.38
C ALA A 682 38.84 -40.33 -0.42
N ALA A 683 38.74 -39.62 0.70
CA ALA A 683 39.71 -39.65 1.78
C ALA A 683 39.64 -41.01 2.51
N SER A 684 40.65 -41.32 3.34
CA SER A 684 40.66 -42.54 4.17
C SER A 684 39.45 -42.56 5.10
N GLY A 685 38.69 -43.66 5.13
CA GLY A 685 37.45 -43.79 5.89
C GLY A 685 36.20 -43.28 5.18
N TRP A 686 36.32 -42.88 3.90
CA TRP A 686 35.21 -42.42 3.09
C TRP A 686 35.09 -43.23 1.78
N THR A 687 33.93 -43.21 1.17
CA THR A 687 33.67 -43.77 -0.16
C THR A 687 33.03 -42.76 -1.05
N PHE A 688 33.44 -42.66 -2.29
CA PHE A 688 32.79 -41.79 -3.29
C PHE A 688 31.46 -42.44 -3.69
N SER A 689 30.35 -41.71 -3.47
CA SER A 689 28.99 -42.19 -3.76
C SER A 689 28.46 -41.67 -5.11
N GLY A 690 29.13 -40.70 -5.73
CA GLY A 690 28.74 -40.16 -7.04
C GLY A 690 28.75 -38.65 -7.12
N TRP A 691 28.66 -38.14 -8.33
CA TRP A 691 28.49 -36.73 -8.62
C TRP A 691 27.05 -36.30 -8.58
N SER A 692 26.78 -35.04 -8.24
CA SER A 692 25.49 -34.37 -8.35
C SER A 692 25.65 -32.94 -8.89
N GLY A 693 24.53 -32.36 -9.40
CA GLY A 693 24.51 -31.07 -10.06
C GLY A 693 24.61 -31.16 -11.58
N PRO A 694 25.51 -30.37 -12.24
CA PRO A 694 25.68 -30.39 -13.70
C PRO A 694 26.15 -31.72 -14.30
N CYS A 695 26.76 -32.57 -13.52
CA CYS A 695 27.03 -33.95 -13.83
C CYS A 695 26.45 -34.88 -12.73
N SER A 696 26.24 -36.14 -13.03
CA SER A 696 25.71 -37.15 -12.13
C SER A 696 26.36 -38.52 -12.36
N GLY A 697 26.38 -39.37 -11.31
CA GLY A 697 26.87 -40.74 -11.40
C GLY A 697 28.34 -40.87 -11.04
N ALA A 698 29.04 -41.85 -11.72
CA ALA A 698 30.41 -42.22 -11.38
C ALA A 698 31.46 -41.27 -11.98
N ASN A 699 32.74 -41.46 -11.60
CA ASN A 699 33.87 -40.80 -12.22
C ASN A 699 34.10 -41.25 -13.69
N PRO A 700 34.61 -40.38 -14.57
CA PRO A 700 34.82 -38.95 -14.35
C PRO A 700 33.55 -38.10 -14.66
N CYS A 701 33.43 -36.93 -14.06
CA CYS A 701 32.43 -35.93 -14.45
C CYS A 701 32.92 -35.14 -15.67
N GLN A 702 32.16 -35.20 -16.78
CA GLN A 702 32.50 -34.50 -18.02
C GLN A 702 31.60 -33.28 -18.17
N LEU A 703 32.18 -32.10 -18.34
CA LEU A 703 31.50 -30.81 -18.48
C LEU A 703 31.94 -30.07 -19.71
N VAL A 704 31.06 -29.23 -20.29
CA VAL A 704 31.41 -28.20 -21.26
C VAL A 704 31.01 -26.85 -20.71
N MET A 705 31.95 -25.93 -20.64
CA MET A 705 31.79 -24.64 -19.97
C MET A 705 31.04 -23.63 -20.84
N ASN A 706 29.72 -23.74 -20.89
CA ASN A 706 28.84 -22.81 -21.62
C ASN A 706 28.07 -21.89 -20.63
N THR A 707 28.25 -22.11 -19.36
CA THR A 707 27.69 -21.34 -18.22
C THR A 707 28.54 -21.63 -16.98
N ASN A 708 28.34 -20.89 -15.92
CA ASN A 708 28.95 -21.23 -14.62
C ASN A 708 28.38 -22.56 -14.12
N LEU A 709 29.27 -23.46 -13.72
CA LEU A 709 28.90 -24.81 -13.30
C LEU A 709 29.41 -25.09 -11.88
N ASN A 710 28.58 -25.79 -11.09
CA ASN A 710 28.88 -26.15 -9.69
C ASN A 710 28.59 -27.62 -9.44
N PRO A 711 29.43 -28.54 -9.94
CA PRO A 711 29.30 -29.96 -9.61
C PRO A 711 29.72 -30.24 -8.18
N THR A 712 29.05 -31.20 -7.54
CA THR A 712 29.35 -31.65 -6.20
C THR A 712 29.77 -33.14 -6.21
N ALA A 713 30.92 -33.42 -5.64
CA ALA A 713 31.35 -34.79 -5.38
C ALA A 713 30.79 -35.24 -4.01
N ASN A 714 30.02 -36.31 -4.01
CA ASN A 714 29.41 -36.83 -2.79
C ASN A 714 30.26 -37.97 -2.23
N PHE A 715 30.75 -37.81 -1.02
CA PHE A 715 31.48 -38.80 -0.27
C PHE A 715 30.67 -39.20 0.96
N GLN A 716 30.60 -40.47 1.22
CA GLN A 716 29.90 -41.03 2.38
C GLN A 716 30.90 -41.63 3.36
N ALA A 717 30.85 -41.27 4.63
CA ALA A 717 31.67 -41.87 5.66
C ALA A 717 31.40 -43.37 5.70
N SER A 718 32.44 -44.18 5.74
CA SER A 718 32.32 -45.56 6.01
C SER A 718 31.95 -45.68 7.50
N ALA A 719 30.70 -46.02 7.80
CA ALA A 719 30.20 -46.08 9.16
C ALA A 719 31.13 -46.96 9.99
N SER A 720 31.82 -46.36 10.96
CA SER A 720 32.81 -47.07 11.78
C SER A 720 32.31 -47.38 13.19
N TRP A 721 31.16 -46.83 13.60
CA TRP A 721 30.56 -47.15 14.90
C TRP A 721 29.22 -47.89 14.78
N ALA A 722 28.88 -48.64 15.84
CA ALA A 722 27.61 -49.32 15.94
C ALA A 722 27.13 -49.36 17.39
N ILE A 723 25.82 -49.31 17.58
CA ILE A 723 25.19 -49.60 18.88
C ILE A 723 25.27 -51.11 19.06
N VAL A 724 26.05 -51.51 20.05
CA VAL A 724 26.25 -52.94 20.43
C VAL A 724 25.06 -53.40 21.27
N HIS A 725 24.72 -52.64 22.29
CA HIS A 725 23.58 -52.88 23.17
C HIS A 725 22.88 -51.59 23.55
N LYS A 726 21.60 -51.69 23.86
CA LYS A 726 20.84 -50.66 24.53
C LYS A 726 19.83 -51.24 25.51
N ALA A 727 19.64 -50.60 26.65
CA ALA A 727 18.65 -50.96 27.65
C ALA A 727 18.10 -49.73 28.34
N GLY A 728 16.80 -49.72 28.75
CA GLY A 728 16.17 -48.62 29.49
C GLY A 728 15.06 -49.14 30.40
N ARG A 729 14.95 -48.58 31.60
CA ARG A 729 13.91 -48.93 32.56
C ARG A 729 13.64 -47.79 33.55
N GLY A 730 12.37 -47.64 33.94
CA GLY A 730 11.95 -46.71 34.97
C GLY A 730 11.63 -47.38 36.31
N GLY A 731 11.73 -46.62 37.40
CA GLY A 731 11.43 -47.09 38.75
C GLY A 731 12.48 -48.04 39.34
N VAL A 732 13.73 -47.92 38.92
CA VAL A 732 14.83 -48.82 39.37
C VAL A 732 15.98 -47.99 39.94
N THR A 733 16.73 -48.56 40.83
CA THR A 733 17.97 -47.96 41.41
C THR A 733 19.23 -48.36 40.65
N SER A 734 19.13 -49.39 39.82
CA SER A 734 20.17 -49.86 38.90
C SER A 734 19.52 -50.48 37.67
N LEU A 735 20.25 -50.55 36.56
CA LEU A 735 19.79 -51.16 35.31
C LEU A 735 20.65 -52.32 34.91
N THR A 736 20.03 -53.48 34.73
CA THR A 736 20.67 -54.70 34.16
C THR A 736 20.76 -54.42 32.61
N ILE A 737 21.96 -54.66 32.09
CA ILE A 737 22.28 -54.49 30.68
C ILE A 737 22.86 -55.77 30.13
N PRO A 738 22.89 -56.04 28.82
CA PRO A 738 23.70 -57.13 28.26
C PRO A 738 25.19 -56.92 28.59
N THR A 739 25.95 -58.02 28.67
CA THR A 739 27.38 -57.92 28.96
C THR A 739 28.14 -57.06 28.00
N THR A 740 28.81 -56.04 28.51
CA THR A 740 29.55 -55.09 27.70
C THR A 740 30.86 -55.67 27.15
N GLY A 741 31.25 -55.18 25.97
CA GLY A 741 32.56 -55.41 25.37
C GLY A 741 33.65 -54.50 25.92
N SER A 742 34.86 -54.61 25.39
CA SER A 742 35.99 -53.74 25.73
C SER A 742 36.24 -52.65 24.68
N GLY A 743 36.64 -51.47 25.12
CA GLY A 743 36.98 -50.38 24.22
C GLY A 743 35.81 -49.59 23.65
N HIS A 744 34.62 -49.87 24.17
CA HIS A 744 33.41 -49.20 23.70
C HIS A 744 33.10 -47.92 24.52
N LEU A 745 32.22 -47.07 24.03
CA LEU A 745 31.54 -46.03 24.80
C LEU A 745 30.34 -46.64 25.51
N ILE A 746 30.15 -46.34 26.78
CA ILE A 746 28.90 -46.57 27.49
C ILE A 746 28.30 -45.25 27.84
N ALA A 747 27.18 -44.86 27.19
CA ALA A 747 26.42 -43.63 27.50
C ALA A 747 25.28 -44.02 28.45
N VAL A 748 25.09 -43.23 29.49
CA VAL A 748 24.07 -43.40 30.53
C VAL A 748 23.24 -42.16 30.66
N ALA A 749 21.97 -42.26 30.32
CA ALA A 749 21.03 -41.19 30.46
C ALA A 749 20.11 -41.39 31.66
N LEU A 750 19.98 -40.40 32.49
CA LEU A 750 19.26 -40.41 33.74
C LEU A 750 18.17 -39.34 33.80
N ILE A 751 16.99 -39.76 34.24
CA ILE A 751 15.89 -38.88 34.61
C ILE A 751 15.47 -39.24 36.04
N PHE A 752 15.41 -38.23 36.93
CA PHE A 752 15.14 -38.50 38.34
C PHE A 752 14.35 -37.37 38.99
N SER A 753 13.62 -37.71 40.08
CA SER A 753 12.84 -36.74 40.84
C SER A 753 13.75 -35.94 41.79
N GLY A 754 13.39 -34.66 41.99
CA GLY A 754 14.13 -33.77 42.89
C GLY A 754 15.23 -32.98 42.17
N THR A 755 15.92 -32.14 42.96
CA THR A 755 17.01 -31.25 42.48
C THR A 755 18.39 -31.73 42.90
N THR A 756 18.48 -32.96 43.51
CA THR A 756 19.77 -33.57 43.82
C THR A 756 20.58 -33.86 42.56
N SER A 757 21.89 -33.99 42.66
CA SER A 757 22.77 -34.34 41.57
C SER A 757 23.18 -35.83 41.66
N VAL A 758 23.53 -36.41 40.52
CA VAL A 758 24.21 -37.69 40.47
C VAL A 758 25.62 -37.50 41.00
N ALA A 759 25.97 -38.20 42.04
CA ALA A 759 27.32 -38.15 42.66
C ALA A 759 28.33 -38.99 41.87
N SER A 760 27.89 -40.15 41.41
CA SER A 760 28.67 -41.04 40.55
C SER A 760 27.78 -42.04 39.80
N VAL A 761 28.30 -42.56 38.70
CA VAL A 761 27.77 -43.76 38.04
C VAL A 761 28.82 -44.83 38.14
N SER A 762 28.44 -46.07 38.45
CA SER A 762 29.32 -47.25 38.55
C SER A 762 28.70 -48.43 37.82
N ASP A 763 29.50 -49.42 37.51
CA ASP A 763 29.10 -50.72 37.00
C ASP A 763 29.91 -51.86 37.65
N ASN A 764 29.56 -53.07 37.25
CA ASN A 764 30.19 -54.27 37.73
C ASN A 764 31.15 -54.96 36.75
N ALA A 765 31.85 -54.16 35.92
CA ALA A 765 32.78 -54.64 34.89
C ALA A 765 33.91 -55.51 35.53
N SER A 766 34.39 -56.43 34.73
CA SER A 766 35.51 -57.26 35.10
C SER A 766 36.79 -56.47 35.31
N GLY A 767 37.41 -56.55 36.45
CA GLY A 767 38.57 -55.73 36.81
C GLY A 767 38.26 -54.38 37.41
N GLY A 768 37.03 -54.19 37.88
CA GLY A 768 36.50 -53.04 38.57
C GLY A 768 35.65 -52.10 37.66
N SER A 769 34.76 -51.31 38.24
CA SER A 769 33.85 -50.40 37.53
C SER A 769 34.53 -49.54 36.45
N ASN A 770 33.85 -49.30 35.38
CA ASN A 770 34.27 -48.29 34.41
C ASN A 770 34.31 -46.91 35.03
N THR A 771 35.12 -46.00 34.48
CA THR A 771 35.23 -44.63 34.93
C THR A 771 34.18 -43.82 34.20
N TYR A 772 33.09 -43.46 34.87
CA TYR A 772 32.05 -42.62 34.33
C TYR A 772 32.31 -41.17 34.66
N VAL A 773 32.09 -40.29 33.66
CA VAL A 773 32.15 -38.84 33.80
C VAL A 773 30.86 -38.23 33.35
N SER A 774 30.44 -37.12 33.94
CA SER A 774 29.29 -36.35 33.45
C SER A 774 29.64 -35.73 32.11
N ALA A 775 28.74 -35.78 31.17
CA ALA A 775 28.84 -35.02 29.90
C ALA A 775 28.69 -33.51 30.11
N GLY A 776 28.45 -33.03 31.32
CA GLY A 776 28.26 -31.62 31.65
C GLY A 776 26.86 -31.12 31.37
N ALA A 777 25.97 -32.00 30.93
CA ALA A 777 24.60 -31.70 30.59
C ALA A 777 23.66 -32.11 31.71
N ARG A 778 23.37 -31.19 32.63
CA ARG A 778 22.36 -31.40 33.69
C ARG A 778 21.31 -30.30 33.61
N ASN A 779 20.05 -30.71 33.66
CA ASN A 779 18.94 -29.77 33.81
C ASN A 779 18.05 -30.16 35.00
N ALA A 780 17.52 -29.16 35.70
CA ALA A 780 16.59 -29.37 36.80
C ALA A 780 15.47 -28.30 36.69
N SER A 781 14.24 -28.76 36.60
CA SER A 781 13.07 -27.89 36.57
C SER A 781 11.83 -28.64 37.10
N GLY A 782 10.98 -27.91 37.85
CA GLY A 782 9.71 -28.43 38.33
C GLY A 782 9.79 -29.74 39.19
N GLY A 783 10.88 -29.91 39.92
CA GLY A 783 11.10 -31.10 40.80
C GLY A 783 11.63 -32.31 40.03
N TRP A 784 12.07 -32.13 38.79
CA TRP A 784 12.70 -33.18 38.00
C TRP A 784 14.06 -32.75 37.46
N SER A 785 14.97 -33.72 37.26
CA SER A 785 16.32 -33.51 36.71
C SER A 785 16.65 -34.51 35.63
N THR A 786 17.44 -34.08 34.66
CA THR A 786 18.05 -34.93 33.62
C THR A 786 19.55 -34.75 33.60
N GLU A 787 20.30 -35.87 33.50
CA GLU A 787 21.75 -35.86 33.35
C GLU A 787 22.19 -36.97 32.38
N ILE A 788 23.27 -36.68 31.61
CA ILE A 788 23.93 -37.70 30.77
C ILE A 788 25.34 -37.90 31.30
N TRP A 789 25.70 -39.18 31.52
CA TRP A 789 27.00 -39.65 31.92
C TRP A 789 27.56 -40.59 30.88
N TYR A 790 28.88 -40.73 30.77
CA TYR A 790 29.50 -41.68 29.87
C TYR A 790 30.81 -42.23 30.42
N ALA A 791 31.11 -43.47 30.02
CA ALA A 791 32.41 -44.08 30.18
C ALA A 791 32.99 -44.36 28.81
N LYS A 792 34.19 -43.90 28.59
CA LYS A 792 34.98 -44.16 27.37
C LYS A 792 35.91 -45.34 27.56
N ASN A 793 36.18 -46.02 26.45
CA ASN A 793 37.13 -47.15 26.45
C ASN A 793 36.79 -48.20 27.53
N SER A 794 35.54 -48.71 27.49
CA SER A 794 34.95 -49.55 28.51
C SER A 794 35.78 -50.84 28.79
N LYS A 795 35.83 -51.23 30.04
CA LYS A 795 36.24 -52.55 30.46
C LYS A 795 35.09 -53.56 30.16
N PRO A 796 35.42 -54.78 29.74
CA PRO A 796 34.39 -55.79 29.42
C PRO A 796 33.68 -56.30 30.63
N GLY A 797 32.51 -56.92 30.45
CA GLY A 797 31.80 -57.70 31.41
C GLY A 797 30.88 -56.95 32.37
N ALA A 798 30.65 -55.70 32.18
CA ALA A 798 29.59 -54.93 32.88
C ALA A 798 28.21 -55.47 32.50
N THR A 799 27.41 -55.85 33.50
CA THR A 799 26.03 -56.31 33.34
C THR A 799 25.02 -55.52 34.16
N VAL A 800 25.48 -54.60 34.99
CA VAL A 800 24.63 -53.71 35.81
C VAL A 800 25.25 -52.36 35.92
N VAL A 801 24.47 -51.28 35.61
CA VAL A 801 24.85 -49.90 35.81
C VAL A 801 24.04 -49.28 36.94
N THR A 802 24.73 -48.61 37.88
CA THR A 802 24.15 -48.07 39.11
C THR A 802 24.56 -46.61 39.32
N PRO A 803 23.62 -45.66 39.23
CA PRO A 803 23.84 -44.26 39.64
C PRO A 803 23.75 -44.11 41.16
N THR A 804 24.59 -43.25 41.74
CA THR A 804 24.58 -42.87 43.14
C THR A 804 24.29 -41.38 43.24
N PHE A 805 23.44 -40.96 44.16
CA PHE A 805 23.01 -39.58 44.31
C PHE A 805 23.64 -38.92 45.53
N ALA A 806 23.79 -37.59 45.51
CA ALA A 806 24.33 -36.79 46.62
C ALA A 806 23.36 -36.72 47.83
N GLY A 807 22.17 -37.26 47.74
CA GLY A 807 21.14 -37.31 48.79
C GLY A 807 20.33 -38.62 48.72
N SER A 808 19.09 -38.63 49.30
CA SER A 808 18.19 -39.78 49.23
C SER A 808 17.90 -40.16 47.79
N ALA A 809 17.81 -41.45 47.54
CA ALA A 809 17.58 -42.01 46.22
C ALA A 809 16.21 -41.59 45.65
N PRO A 810 16.17 -40.78 44.59
CA PRO A 810 14.92 -40.32 43.96
C PRO A 810 14.33 -41.43 43.07
N LEU A 811 13.11 -41.21 42.58
CA LEU A 811 12.57 -42.00 41.46
C LEU A 811 13.50 -41.87 40.27
N ILE A 812 13.97 -42.98 39.71
CA ILE A 812 14.97 -42.96 38.65
C ILE A 812 14.41 -43.63 37.38
N MET A 813 14.76 -43.08 36.24
CA MET A 813 14.68 -43.73 34.92
C MET A 813 16.08 -43.74 34.33
N ILE A 814 16.54 -44.92 33.94
CA ILE A 814 17.89 -45.15 33.43
C ILE A 814 17.81 -45.71 32.04
N ALA A 815 18.59 -45.16 31.11
CA ALA A 815 18.89 -45.80 29.83
C ALA A 815 20.39 -45.83 29.58
N VAL A 816 20.82 -46.91 28.94
CA VAL A 816 22.22 -47.18 28.65
C VAL A 816 22.35 -47.59 27.19
N TRP A 817 23.33 -47.03 26.50
CA TRP A 817 23.78 -47.45 25.18
C TRP A 817 25.26 -47.83 25.24
N GLU A 818 25.57 -48.99 24.70
CA GLU A 818 26.95 -49.40 24.43
C GLU A 818 27.23 -49.21 22.96
N VAL A 819 28.27 -48.46 22.62
CA VAL A 819 28.58 -48.04 21.24
C VAL A 819 30.04 -48.37 20.96
N SER A 820 30.29 -49.19 19.93
CA SER A 820 31.64 -49.47 19.41
C SER A 820 32.09 -48.50 18.33
N GLY A 821 33.37 -48.31 18.14
CA GLY A 821 33.93 -47.57 17.04
C GLY A 821 33.98 -46.04 17.24
N LEU A 822 33.79 -45.53 18.46
CA LEU A 822 33.90 -44.09 18.75
C LEU A 822 35.32 -43.71 19.21
N ALA A 823 35.68 -42.40 19.11
CA ALA A 823 37.00 -41.89 19.47
C ALA A 823 37.42 -42.12 20.91
N ALA A 824 38.71 -42.12 21.19
CA ALA A 824 39.28 -42.25 22.55
C ALA A 824 38.92 -41.05 23.47
N SER A 825 38.54 -39.92 22.90
CA SER A 825 37.97 -38.75 23.57
C SER A 825 36.65 -38.35 22.93
N PRO A 826 35.57 -39.10 23.16
CA PRO A 826 34.41 -39.09 22.28
C PRO A 826 33.46 -37.89 22.49
N LEU A 827 33.48 -37.18 23.63
CA LEU A 827 32.51 -36.10 23.88
C LEU A 827 32.81 -34.90 23.02
N ASP A 828 31.89 -34.57 22.12
CA ASP A 828 31.95 -33.37 21.29
C ASP A 828 31.23 -32.19 21.94
N GLY A 829 30.05 -32.44 22.50
CA GLY A 829 29.32 -31.40 23.18
C GLY A 829 28.14 -31.93 23.99
N ALA A 830 27.64 -31.08 24.89
CA ALA A 830 26.40 -31.37 25.61
C ALA A 830 25.64 -30.07 25.92
N LYS A 831 24.33 -30.13 25.92
CA LYS A 831 23.40 -29.03 26.19
C LYS A 831 22.19 -29.48 26.96
N VAL A 832 21.58 -28.51 27.63
CA VAL A 832 20.35 -28.72 28.40
C VAL A 832 19.33 -27.65 28.07
N THR A 833 18.05 -28.00 28.15
CA THR A 833 16.92 -27.04 28.05
C THR A 833 15.77 -27.50 28.90
N GLY A 834 14.89 -26.61 29.30
CA GLY A 834 13.68 -26.89 30.03
C GLY A 834 12.81 -25.67 30.19
N GLY A 835 11.55 -25.86 30.48
CA GLY A 835 10.61 -24.76 30.60
C GLY A 835 9.17 -25.27 30.65
N ASN A 836 8.24 -24.39 30.37
CA ASN A 836 6.83 -24.71 30.24
C ASN A 836 6.53 -25.34 28.89
N LEU A 837 5.67 -26.34 28.85
CA LEU A 837 5.12 -26.90 27.63
C LEU A 837 4.10 -25.89 27.06
N THR A 838 4.40 -25.29 25.91
CA THR A 838 3.56 -24.27 25.28
C THR A 838 3.03 -24.69 23.92
N SER A 839 3.48 -25.84 23.41
CA SER A 839 3.04 -26.40 22.12
C SER A 839 3.09 -27.89 22.11
N ASN A 840 2.37 -28.52 21.20
CA ASN A 840 2.40 -29.99 21.01
C ASN A 840 3.76 -30.49 20.52
N ASN A 841 4.58 -29.62 19.96
CA ASN A 841 5.93 -29.95 19.50
C ASN A 841 6.94 -29.20 20.36
N THR A 842 7.67 -29.92 21.20
CA THR A 842 8.62 -29.33 22.14
C THR A 842 10.04 -29.70 21.71
N PRO A 843 10.88 -28.71 21.41
CA PRO A 843 12.27 -28.96 21.05
C PRO A 843 13.08 -29.38 22.27
N GLY A 844 13.92 -30.41 22.11
CA GLY A 844 14.94 -30.80 23.08
C GLY A 844 16.10 -29.81 23.14
N ALA A 845 17.12 -30.15 23.94
CA ALA A 845 18.34 -29.33 23.97
C ALA A 845 19.09 -29.41 22.62
N PRO A 846 19.41 -28.30 21.96
CA PRO A 846 20.23 -28.31 20.74
C PRO A 846 21.69 -28.60 21.10
N VAL A 847 22.37 -29.48 20.38
CA VAL A 847 23.80 -29.74 20.51
C VAL A 847 24.48 -29.47 19.18
N ASN A 848 25.65 -28.86 19.21
CA ASN A 848 26.47 -28.67 18.01
C ASN A 848 27.51 -29.80 17.92
N THR A 849 27.61 -30.41 16.74
CA THR A 849 28.66 -31.37 16.42
C THR A 849 29.73 -30.72 15.58
N SER A 850 30.99 -31.04 15.82
CA SER A 850 32.12 -30.53 15.05
C SER A 850 32.45 -31.42 13.85
N GLN A 851 31.90 -32.63 13.81
CA GLN A 851 32.15 -33.61 12.76
C GLN A 851 30.86 -34.31 12.28
N ILE A 852 30.97 -34.90 11.10
CA ILE A 852 29.91 -35.75 10.53
C ILE A 852 30.02 -37.14 11.17
N GLY A 853 28.89 -37.78 11.46
CA GLY A 853 28.88 -39.16 11.92
C GLY A 853 28.87 -39.29 13.42
N ASP A 854 28.75 -38.26 14.20
CA ASP A 854 28.68 -38.31 15.66
C ASP A 854 27.45 -39.08 16.16
N PHE A 855 27.63 -39.81 17.25
CA PHE A 855 26.55 -40.45 18.00
C PHE A 855 25.93 -39.46 18.96
N ILE A 856 24.64 -39.23 18.87
CA ILE A 856 23.93 -38.26 19.71
C ILE A 856 22.88 -38.97 20.58
N VAL A 857 22.86 -38.63 21.87
CA VAL A 857 21.84 -39.05 22.84
C VAL A 857 21.08 -37.83 23.30
N SER A 858 19.75 -37.84 23.15
CA SER A 858 18.87 -36.82 23.69
C SER A 858 17.78 -37.45 24.55
N ILE A 859 17.51 -36.83 25.70
CA ILE A 859 16.49 -37.27 26.64
C ILE A 859 15.58 -36.14 27.05
N MET A 860 14.34 -36.46 27.32
CA MET A 860 13.34 -35.52 27.81
C MET A 860 12.38 -36.16 28.80
N LEU A 861 11.95 -35.37 29.78
CA LEU A 861 10.80 -35.67 30.63
C LEU A 861 9.79 -34.51 30.52
N ALA A 862 8.52 -34.85 30.40
CA ALA A 862 7.39 -33.94 30.56
C ALA A 862 6.54 -34.41 31.75
N ASN A 863 6.32 -33.57 32.76
CA ASN A 863 5.76 -34.01 34.05
C ASN A 863 4.23 -34.12 34.08
N THR A 864 3.49 -33.67 33.08
CA THR A 864 2.02 -33.66 33.10
C THR A 864 1.35 -34.21 31.86
N SER A 865 2.10 -34.54 30.82
CA SER A 865 1.53 -35.01 29.55
C SER A 865 2.20 -36.28 29.10
N ASN A 866 1.41 -37.25 28.63
CA ASN A 866 1.93 -38.40 27.95
C ASN A 866 2.61 -37.95 26.65
N LEU A 867 3.91 -38.17 26.54
CA LEU A 867 4.61 -38.08 25.29
C LEU A 867 4.14 -39.26 24.41
N SER A 868 3.18 -39.03 23.53
CA SER A 868 2.55 -40.12 22.77
C SER A 868 3.33 -40.49 21.51
N SER A 869 4.22 -39.65 21.05
CA SER A 869 5.15 -39.96 19.96
C SER A 869 6.31 -38.96 19.99
N ILE A 870 7.45 -39.37 19.49
CA ILE A 870 8.57 -38.49 19.21
C ILE A 870 8.38 -38.05 17.78
N SER A 871 8.18 -36.74 17.59
CA SER A 871 8.37 -36.16 16.28
C SER A 871 9.88 -36.17 16.00
N THR A 872 10.37 -37.26 15.45
CA THR A 872 11.72 -37.28 14.91
C THR A 872 11.70 -36.43 13.65
N GLY A 873 12.33 -35.23 13.66
CA GLY A 873 12.94 -34.72 12.42
C GLY A 873 13.75 -35.90 11.85
N ASN A 874 14.02 -35.96 10.57
CA ASN A 874 14.58 -37.10 9.84
C ASN A 874 15.84 -37.75 10.42
N GLU A 875 16.37 -37.30 11.55
CA GLU A 875 17.67 -37.64 12.12
C GLU A 875 17.59 -38.45 13.41
N PHE A 876 16.51 -38.31 14.21
CA PHE A 876 16.43 -38.98 15.53
C PHE A 876 15.52 -40.22 15.51
N THR A 877 16.01 -41.34 16.08
CA THR A 877 15.24 -42.56 16.27
C THR A 877 14.85 -42.73 17.74
N SER A 878 13.58 -43.00 18.02
CA SER A 878 13.10 -43.27 19.37
C SER A 878 13.54 -44.65 19.84
N ASP A 879 14.26 -44.71 20.96
CA ASP A 879 14.68 -45.96 21.57
C ASP A 879 13.75 -46.41 22.71
N PHE A 880 13.41 -45.51 23.61
CA PHE A 880 12.63 -45.82 24.80
C PHE A 880 11.58 -44.73 25.07
N SER A 881 10.40 -45.14 25.52
CA SER A 881 9.35 -44.26 26.04
C SER A 881 8.75 -44.91 27.28
N LEU A 882 8.91 -44.32 28.45
CA LEU A 882 8.42 -44.80 29.72
C LEU A 882 7.68 -43.70 30.49
N TYR A 883 6.47 -43.97 30.98
CA TYR A 883 5.68 -43.00 31.82
C TYR A 883 5.55 -41.58 31.27
N GLY A 884 5.38 -41.49 29.97
CA GLY A 884 5.30 -40.18 29.31
C GLY A 884 6.67 -39.52 29.01
N ASN A 885 7.76 -40.19 29.28
CA ASN A 885 9.11 -39.72 29.00
C ASN A 885 9.57 -40.24 27.64
N GLY A 886 10.21 -39.40 26.87
CA GLY A 886 10.75 -39.72 25.55
C GLY A 886 12.27 -39.78 25.58
N TRP A 887 12.82 -40.77 24.89
CA TRP A 887 14.25 -40.97 24.74
C TRP A 887 14.53 -41.11 23.25
N ALA A 888 15.52 -40.44 22.76
CA ALA A 888 15.91 -40.57 21.36
C ALA A 888 17.42 -40.55 21.22
N HIS A 889 17.92 -41.23 20.22
CA HIS A 889 19.29 -41.11 19.77
C HIS A 889 19.32 -40.94 18.26
N ILE A 890 20.41 -40.39 17.76
CA ILE A 890 20.65 -40.26 16.33
C ILE A 890 21.51 -41.47 15.91
N THR A 891 21.04 -42.24 14.92
CA THR A 891 21.90 -43.21 14.21
C THR A 891 22.52 -42.51 13.04
N SER A 892 23.82 -42.42 13.03
CA SER A 892 24.54 -41.59 12.12
C SER A 892 24.33 -41.85 10.66
N THR A 893 23.81 -40.93 10.06
CA THR A 893 24.13 -40.48 8.70
C THR A 893 23.94 -38.98 8.64
N ALA A 894 24.15 -38.30 9.77
CA ALA A 894 24.17 -36.85 9.72
C ALA A 894 25.21 -36.43 8.67
N SER A 895 24.71 -35.95 7.56
CA SER A 895 25.53 -35.61 6.42
C SER A 895 26.32 -34.30 6.60
N THR A 896 26.19 -33.64 7.76
CA THR A 896 26.77 -32.32 8.06
C THR A 896 27.18 -32.21 9.55
N ALA A 897 28.29 -31.55 9.81
CA ALA A 897 28.56 -30.96 11.12
C ALA A 897 27.59 -29.78 11.35
N GLY A 898 27.12 -29.57 12.55
CA GLY A 898 26.21 -28.46 12.83
C GLY A 898 25.33 -28.68 14.06
N THR A 899 24.24 -27.93 14.10
CA THR A 899 23.27 -28.00 15.21
C THR A 899 22.27 -29.12 15.00
N HIS A 900 22.16 -30.05 15.99
CA HIS A 900 21.22 -31.13 16.03
C HIS A 900 20.27 -30.96 17.20
N GLN A 901 18.98 -31.18 16.99
CA GLN A 901 17.96 -30.97 18.02
C GLN A 901 16.82 -31.98 17.88
N ALA A 902 16.63 -32.78 18.89
CA ALA A 902 15.46 -33.68 18.95
C ALA A 902 14.17 -32.88 19.15
N SER A 903 13.09 -33.35 18.54
CA SER A 903 11.75 -32.76 18.68
C SER A 903 10.80 -33.80 19.29
N TRP A 904 10.03 -33.40 20.29
CA TRP A 904 9.19 -34.28 21.09
C TRP A 904 7.74 -33.87 20.96
N PHE A 905 6.84 -34.77 20.65
CA PHE A 905 5.43 -34.53 20.54
C PHE A 905 4.67 -34.89 21.82
N THR A 906 3.80 -34.00 22.27
CA THR A 906 2.85 -34.23 23.35
C THR A 906 1.42 -33.96 22.90
N SER A 907 0.49 -34.82 23.29
CA SER A 907 -0.94 -34.63 23.01
C SER A 907 -1.60 -33.53 23.86
N SER A 908 -0.97 -33.11 24.94
CA SER A 908 -1.48 -32.06 25.84
C SER A 908 -0.31 -31.18 26.29
N PRO A 909 -0.16 -29.98 25.67
CA PRO A 909 0.97 -29.08 25.94
C PRO A 909 0.75 -28.28 27.23
N SER A 910 0.68 -28.97 28.38
CA SER A 910 0.56 -28.34 29.71
C SER A 910 1.56 -28.94 30.66
N GLY A 911 2.20 -28.12 31.50
CA GLY A 911 3.20 -28.51 32.47
C GLY A 911 4.62 -28.08 32.10
N ILE A 912 5.61 -28.75 32.66
CA ILE A 912 7.02 -28.43 32.47
C ILE A 912 7.77 -29.62 31.86
N TYR A 913 8.85 -29.28 31.16
CA TYR A 913 9.78 -30.28 30.62
C TYR A 913 11.22 -29.97 31.02
N VAL A 914 12.04 -31.04 31.03
CA VAL A 914 13.50 -30.99 31.15
C VAL A 914 14.12 -31.88 30.10
N SER A 915 15.18 -31.43 29.47
CA SER A 915 15.88 -32.17 28.42
C SER A 915 17.40 -31.98 28.50
N SER A 916 18.14 -33.07 28.25
CA SER A 916 19.60 -33.06 28.09
C SER A 916 19.97 -33.75 26.79
N THR A 917 20.99 -33.26 26.10
CA THR A 917 21.52 -33.81 24.85
C THR A 917 23.05 -33.84 24.92
N ALA A 918 23.69 -34.93 24.51
CA ALA A 918 25.12 -35.08 24.37
C ALA A 918 25.47 -35.69 23.00
N ALA A 919 26.56 -35.26 22.40
CA ALA A 919 27.10 -35.74 21.14
C ALA A 919 28.49 -36.35 21.38
N PHE A 920 28.78 -37.47 20.69
CA PHE A 920 30.01 -38.24 20.84
C PHE A 920 30.64 -38.51 19.48
N HIS A 921 31.90 -38.15 19.32
CA HIS A 921 32.70 -38.35 18.13
C HIS A 921 32.90 -39.79 17.75
N GLN A 922 32.95 -40.04 16.46
CA GLN A 922 33.40 -41.22 15.80
C GLN A 922 34.92 -41.42 15.95
#